data_485d2e5c7350a71a2ce0442c04f8bf7a
#
_entry.id   485d2e5c7350a71a2ce0442c04f8bf7a
#
_cell.length_a   1.000
_cell.length_b   1.000
_cell.length_c   1.000
_cell.angle_alpha   90.00
_cell.angle_beta   90.00
_cell.angle_gamma   90.00
#
_symmetry.space_group_name_H-M   'P 1'
#
loop_
_entity.id
_entity.type
_entity.pdbx_description
1 polymer ?
#
loop_
_entity_poly.entity_id
_entity_poly.type
_entity_poly.pdbx_seq_one_letter_code
_entity_poly.pdbx_strand_id
1 'polypeptide(L)'
;MKMWSSAFPSSANSYQNQSIHGTLPARRAPAPAPPAGRVHNFCPRPSAAHALPRITFRALFLHTMAQAPVWLTYGFTYLAAAVIAVPIARALGLGAIIGYLAAGIAIGPWGLALVSNVQDILHFAEFGVVLMLFLVGLELQPSRLWSLRRPIFGLGTAQMVGCAALLWAAAWAFGLPWRVGLVGALGLALSSTAIALQVIHERNLMRTDSGQKAFSILLFQDVAAIPILALLPLLGVAARAAELDHPHEVQELLLEAAKILGVVGAIVLGGRLALRPLLRWIARSKTPEIFTATSLFLVVGIAMLMLSVGLSMALGAFLAGVLLADSEFRRELETDIEPFKGLLLGLFFIAVGMSIDFGVILRTPWGMLALLLGFLGIKAMVIWTLARVTAMPYQERPVFTLLLAQGGEFAFVVFQAGAGFRAIPAEMASLLIGAVALSMLISPLLLVLLDRVLLKRFATLKTAPQAQEISEPQSAPVIIAGFGRYGQIVARMMLAQGVPATVLDHSVEMLEVAHTFGYRVFYGDATRVNLLRMAGAEHARILVVAVDAPEQSLKIVQLAKKHFPHLQIVARARDVTHWHALRDLGVEHVEREVFESSLRTARTVLELNGLSPQEADTLAERFRAHNMALSNRMYEHHNDREAMIAVAKQGRAQLVEQMAKERQERIAAAEAGAGLPPDVPQAPKAP
;
A
#
# COMPACT_ATOMS: atom_id res chain seq x y z
N MET A 1 -44.53 26.38 -9.84
CA MET A 1 -45.66 27.30 -9.66
C MET A 1 -46.13 27.17 -8.23
N LYS A 2 -45.94 28.26 -7.46
CA LYS A 2 -46.50 28.60 -6.15
C LYS A 2 -46.92 27.46 -5.20
N MET A 3 -46.14 27.25 -4.17
CA MET A 3 -46.53 27.24 -2.74
C MET A 3 -45.39 26.61 -1.96
N TRP A 4 -44.71 27.41 -1.22
CA TRP A 4 -44.07 27.23 0.07
C TRP A 4 -43.04 28.35 0.28
N SER A 5 -43.59 29.54 0.59
CA SER A 5 -42.85 30.62 1.22
C SER A 5 -43.57 30.94 2.53
N SER A 6 -43.04 30.54 3.64
CA SER A 6 -43.25 31.14 4.96
C SER A 6 -42.70 30.18 6.01
N ALA A 7 -41.56 30.51 6.59
CA ALA A 7 -41.18 30.29 7.98
C ALA A 7 -39.66 30.32 8.17
N PHE A 8 -39.08 31.51 8.21
CA PHE A 8 -37.92 31.79 9.03
C PHE A 8 -37.92 33.27 9.43
N PRO A 9 -37.99 33.64 10.72
CA PRO A 9 -37.86 35.02 11.15
C PRO A 9 -36.37 35.43 11.16
N SER A 10 -36.10 36.55 10.51
CA SER A 10 -34.87 37.32 10.60
C SER A 10 -34.76 37.97 11.98
N SER A 11 -33.70 37.72 12.74
CA SER A 11 -33.29 38.54 13.87
C SER A 11 -31.95 39.22 13.52
N ALA A 12 -32.06 40.46 13.10
CA ALA A 12 -30.99 41.41 13.00
C ALA A 12 -30.61 41.85 14.47
N ASN A 13 -29.37 41.71 14.83
CA ASN A 13 -28.84 42.10 16.14
C ASN A 13 -28.16 43.46 16.01
N SER A 14 -28.86 44.49 16.57
CA SER A 14 -28.33 45.82 16.79
C SER A 14 -27.48 45.83 18.04
N TYR A 15 -26.18 46.08 17.91
CA TYR A 15 -25.33 46.48 19.05
C TYR A 15 -25.52 47.95 19.33
N GLN A 16 -26.24 48.30 20.40
CA GLN A 16 -26.28 49.61 20.99
C GLN A 16 -25.20 49.76 22.09
N ASN A 17 -24.35 50.77 21.90
CA ASN A 17 -23.43 51.33 22.91
C ASN A 17 -24.20 51.72 24.18
N GLN A 18 -23.78 51.22 25.34
CA GLN A 18 -24.06 51.83 26.64
C GLN A 18 -22.76 52.21 27.33
N SER A 19 -22.50 53.50 27.34
CA SER A 19 -21.53 54.17 28.18
C SER A 19 -22.09 54.25 29.61
N ILE A 20 -21.39 53.66 30.58
CA ILE A 20 -21.68 53.86 32.01
C ILE A 20 -20.50 54.63 32.62
N HIS A 21 -20.80 55.89 33.00
CA HIS A 21 -20.02 56.69 33.94
C HIS A 21 -20.08 56.03 35.32
N GLY A 22 -18.93 55.73 35.93
CA GLY A 22 -18.79 55.28 37.29
C GLY A 22 -17.59 55.96 37.93
N THR A 23 -17.91 56.84 38.86
CA THR A 23 -17.08 57.71 39.69
C THR A 23 -15.97 56.99 40.45
N LEU A 24 -14.78 57.62 40.48
CA LEU A 24 -13.62 57.33 41.35
C LEU A 24 -13.90 57.80 42.83
N PRO A 25 -13.51 57.02 43.82
CA PRO A 25 -13.31 57.58 45.19
C PRO A 25 -11.83 57.78 45.52
N ALA A 26 -11.68 58.81 46.34
CA ALA A 26 -10.55 59.57 46.80
C ALA A 26 -9.33 58.79 47.32
N ARG A 27 -8.17 59.41 47.11
CA ARG A 27 -6.87 59.21 47.79
C ARG A 27 -7.03 59.29 49.30
N ARG A 28 -6.48 58.32 50.06
CA ARG A 28 -6.11 58.44 51.44
C ARG A 28 -4.60 58.65 51.61
N ALA A 29 -4.22 59.59 52.43
CA ALA A 29 -2.87 60.01 52.75
C ALA A 29 -2.08 59.02 53.62
N PRO A 30 -0.73 59.14 53.68
CA PRO A 30 0.14 58.16 54.33
C PRO A 30 0.21 58.41 55.90
N ALA A 31 0.31 57.27 56.59
CA ALA A 31 0.53 57.31 58.09
C ALA A 31 2.05 57.33 58.39
N PRO A 32 2.44 57.85 59.57
CA PRO A 32 3.82 58.26 59.90
C PRO A 32 4.73 57.08 60.29
N ALA A 33 6.03 57.25 60.11
CA ALA A 33 7.10 56.35 60.47
C ALA A 33 7.36 56.19 61.95
N PRO A 34 7.73 55.04 62.52
CA PRO A 34 8.29 54.89 63.86
C PRO A 34 9.83 54.95 63.83
N PRO A 35 10.46 55.17 65.00
CA PRO A 35 11.81 55.73 65.16
C PRO A 35 12.94 54.69 65.02
N ALA A 36 14.11 55.20 64.74
CA ALA A 36 15.37 54.52 64.59
C ALA A 36 15.85 53.75 65.82
N GLY A 37 16.26 52.53 65.69
CA GLY A 37 16.84 51.71 66.72
C GLY A 37 17.81 50.61 66.17
N ARG A 38 19.11 50.89 66.43
CA ARG A 38 20.25 49.96 66.52
C ARG A 38 20.64 49.05 65.34
N VAL A 39 21.75 49.40 64.79
CA VAL A 39 22.63 48.63 63.93
C VAL A 39 23.10 47.32 64.60
N HIS A 40 22.76 46.19 64.07
CA HIS A 40 23.49 44.95 64.27
C HIS A 40 23.93 44.43 62.91
N ASN A 41 25.24 44.34 62.74
CA ASN A 41 25.90 43.71 61.62
C ASN A 41 25.47 42.26 61.51
N PHE A 42 24.68 41.89 60.44
CA PHE A 42 24.45 40.57 60.04
C PHE A 42 24.90 40.43 58.57
N CYS A 43 25.91 39.57 58.37
CA CYS A 43 26.40 39.15 57.11
C CYS A 43 25.26 38.49 56.28
N PRO A 44 24.99 38.87 55.01
CA PRO A 44 23.94 38.23 54.25
C PRO A 44 24.44 36.85 53.79
N ARG A 45 23.81 35.78 54.28
CA ARG A 45 23.85 34.46 53.63
C ARG A 45 23.23 34.58 52.23
N PRO A 46 23.78 33.92 51.20
CA PRO A 46 23.19 33.95 49.85
C PRO A 46 21.78 33.37 49.91
N SER A 47 20.82 34.19 49.52
CA SER A 47 19.42 33.86 49.29
C SER A 47 19.36 32.64 48.33
N ALA A 48 18.67 31.59 48.82
CA ALA A 48 18.31 30.45 47.97
C ALA A 48 17.54 30.99 46.74
N ALA A 49 18.20 30.92 45.57
CA ALA A 49 17.54 31.11 44.32
C ALA A 49 16.33 30.16 44.29
N HIS A 50 15.13 30.71 44.15
CA HIS A 50 13.94 29.92 43.82
C HIS A 50 14.22 29.10 42.57
N ALA A 51 14.62 27.86 42.79
CA ALA A 51 14.64 26.87 41.72
C ALA A 51 13.18 26.71 41.26
N LEU A 52 12.86 27.32 40.16
CA LEU A 52 11.65 26.97 39.41
C LEU A 52 11.62 25.45 39.31
N PRO A 53 10.54 24.76 39.71
CA PRO A 53 10.48 23.32 39.58
C PRO A 53 10.74 23.01 38.12
N ARG A 54 11.78 22.22 37.84
CA ARG A 54 11.98 21.62 36.55
C ARG A 54 10.78 20.71 36.30
N ILE A 55 9.69 21.29 35.77
CA ILE A 55 8.56 20.53 35.24
C ILE A 55 9.17 19.75 34.10
N THR A 56 9.49 18.49 34.36
CA THR A 56 9.95 17.60 33.31
C THR A 56 8.86 17.61 32.24
N PHE A 57 9.25 17.69 30.97
CA PHE A 57 8.32 17.68 29.84
C PHE A 57 7.26 16.56 29.96
N ARG A 58 7.60 15.49 30.67
CA ARG A 58 6.71 14.38 31.02
C ARG A 58 5.59 14.82 32.01
N ALA A 59 5.87 15.65 32.98
CA ALA A 59 4.86 16.13 33.97
C ALA A 59 3.91 17.16 33.33
N LEU A 60 4.41 18.05 32.49
CA LEU A 60 3.61 19.01 31.73
C LEU A 60 2.71 18.28 30.73
N PHE A 61 3.26 17.29 29.99
CA PHE A 61 2.53 16.48 29.02
C PHE A 61 1.41 15.67 29.69
N LEU A 62 1.68 15.02 30.83
CA LEU A 62 0.71 14.25 31.59
C LEU A 62 -0.39 15.16 32.20
N HIS A 63 -0.05 16.36 32.61
CA HIS A 63 -1.03 17.30 33.18
C HIS A 63 -1.96 17.89 32.12
N THR A 64 -1.44 18.15 30.92
CA THR A 64 -2.25 18.64 29.79
C THR A 64 -3.15 17.52 29.24
N MET A 65 -2.68 16.27 29.21
CA MET A 65 -3.47 15.11 28.83
C MET A 65 -4.59 14.77 29.81
N ALA A 66 -4.41 15.03 31.11
CA ALA A 66 -5.42 14.77 32.13
C ALA A 66 -6.67 15.67 32.02
N GLN A 67 -6.57 16.84 31.36
CA GLN A 67 -7.69 17.75 31.13
C GLN A 67 -8.35 17.60 29.72
N ALA A 68 -7.75 16.84 28.83
CA ALA A 68 -8.30 16.61 27.51
C ALA A 68 -9.42 15.55 27.54
N PRO A 69 -10.44 15.64 26.66
CA PRO A 69 -11.43 14.58 26.51
C PRO A 69 -10.75 13.25 26.20
N VAL A 70 -11.21 12.19 26.85
CA VAL A 70 -10.60 10.84 26.76
C VAL A 70 -10.44 10.36 25.32
N TRP A 71 -11.44 10.60 24.47
CA TRP A 71 -11.40 10.24 23.06
C TRP A 71 -10.28 10.94 22.28
N LEU A 72 -9.98 12.22 22.62
CA LEU A 72 -8.90 12.98 21.97
C LEU A 72 -7.53 12.46 22.40
N THR A 73 -7.38 12.14 23.69
CA THR A 73 -6.15 11.56 24.23
C THR A 73 -5.84 10.21 23.58
N TYR A 74 -6.85 9.34 23.47
CA TYR A 74 -6.69 8.06 22.79
C TYR A 74 -6.39 8.23 21.31
N GLY A 75 -7.14 9.07 20.58
CA GLY A 75 -6.89 9.37 19.18
C GLY A 75 -5.46 9.85 18.93
N PHE A 76 -4.97 10.79 19.75
CA PHE A 76 -3.59 11.26 19.68
C PHE A 76 -2.58 10.14 19.94
N THR A 77 -2.81 9.29 20.94
CA THR A 77 -1.92 8.18 21.30
C THR A 77 -1.81 7.18 20.15
N TYR A 78 -2.94 6.84 19.48
CA TYR A 78 -2.94 5.94 18.33
C TYR A 78 -2.21 6.50 17.13
N LEU A 79 -2.52 7.76 16.79
CA LEU A 79 -1.86 8.42 15.66
C LEU A 79 -0.35 8.57 15.93
N ALA A 80 0.04 8.95 17.14
CA ALA A 80 1.46 9.06 17.50
C ALA A 80 2.16 7.69 17.40
N ALA A 81 1.57 6.64 17.96
CA ALA A 81 2.11 5.30 17.91
C ALA A 81 2.24 4.79 16.45
N ALA A 82 1.21 5.02 15.62
CA ALA A 82 1.24 4.66 14.20
C ALA A 82 2.32 5.41 13.42
N VAL A 83 2.39 6.75 13.59
CA VAL A 83 3.35 7.61 12.88
C VAL A 83 4.80 7.28 13.26
N ILE A 84 5.04 6.78 14.47
CA ILE A 84 6.39 6.39 14.92
C ILE A 84 6.71 4.95 14.48
N ALA A 85 5.83 3.99 14.78
CA ALA A 85 6.14 2.57 14.61
C ALA A 85 6.12 2.11 13.15
N VAL A 86 5.21 2.65 12.32
CA VAL A 86 5.11 2.22 10.92
C VAL A 86 6.32 2.59 10.07
N PRO A 87 6.86 3.83 10.12
CA PRO A 87 8.10 4.16 9.41
C PRO A 87 9.30 3.32 9.89
N ILE A 88 9.41 3.07 11.20
CA ILE A 88 10.47 2.22 11.77
C ILE A 88 10.35 0.80 11.22
N ALA A 89 9.16 0.21 11.26
CA ALA A 89 8.92 -1.14 10.73
C ALA A 89 9.23 -1.23 9.24
N ARG A 90 8.86 -0.23 8.44
CA ARG A 90 9.20 -0.15 7.02
C ARG A 90 10.69 -0.01 6.78
N ALA A 91 11.40 0.80 7.56
CA ALA A 91 12.85 0.96 7.45
C ALA A 91 13.59 -0.35 7.80
N LEU A 92 13.00 -1.19 8.67
CA LEU A 92 13.50 -2.53 8.98
C LEU A 92 13.10 -3.60 7.96
N GLY A 93 12.32 -3.26 6.93
CA GLY A 93 11.81 -4.20 5.93
C GLY A 93 10.70 -5.13 6.43
N LEU A 94 10.03 -4.77 7.54
CA LEU A 94 8.99 -5.61 8.18
C LEU A 94 7.56 -5.30 7.71
N GLY A 95 7.36 -4.18 6.99
CA GLY A 95 6.05 -3.79 6.51
C GLY A 95 5.20 -2.98 7.51
N ALA A 96 4.13 -2.35 7.00
CA ALA A 96 3.30 -1.44 7.79
C ALA A 96 2.46 -2.16 8.86
N ILE A 97 1.93 -3.35 8.56
CA ILE A 97 1.04 -4.12 9.45
C ILE A 97 1.76 -4.49 10.74
N ILE A 98 3.02 -4.92 10.64
CA ILE A 98 3.84 -5.24 11.81
C ILE A 98 4.10 -3.98 12.64
N GLY A 99 4.29 -2.82 11.98
CA GLY A 99 4.39 -1.54 12.65
C GLY A 99 3.15 -1.23 13.49
N TYR A 100 1.96 -1.44 12.95
CA TYR A 100 0.69 -1.26 13.68
C TYR A 100 0.53 -2.24 14.85
N LEU A 101 0.79 -3.54 14.64
CA LEU A 101 0.75 -4.54 15.71
C LEU A 101 1.73 -4.22 16.83
N ALA A 102 2.97 -3.90 16.49
CA ALA A 102 4.01 -3.51 17.46
C ALA A 102 3.64 -2.22 18.22
N ALA A 103 3.06 -1.23 17.52
CA ALA A 103 2.52 -0.03 18.14
C ALA A 103 1.45 -0.39 19.19
N GLY A 104 0.51 -1.28 18.84
CA GLY A 104 -0.55 -1.75 19.73
C GLY A 104 0.01 -2.46 20.98
N ILE A 105 0.98 -3.35 20.81
CA ILE A 105 1.65 -4.02 21.94
C ILE A 105 2.34 -2.97 22.84
N ALA A 106 3.00 -1.97 22.23
CA ALA A 106 3.76 -0.97 22.98
C ALA A 106 2.86 -0.03 23.82
N ILE A 107 1.71 0.43 23.28
CA ILE A 107 0.80 1.34 23.99
C ILE A 107 -0.25 0.61 24.82
N GLY A 108 -0.43 -0.70 24.59
CA GLY A 108 -1.41 -1.54 25.24
C GLY A 108 -1.11 -1.84 26.72
N PRO A 109 -2.01 -2.65 27.34
CA PRO A 109 -1.93 -2.96 28.79
C PRO A 109 -0.63 -3.64 29.21
N TRP A 110 -0.02 -4.40 28.32
CA TRP A 110 1.23 -5.15 28.57
C TRP A 110 2.51 -4.37 28.25
N GLY A 111 2.39 -3.21 27.59
CA GLY A 111 3.51 -2.33 27.28
C GLY A 111 3.57 -1.11 28.20
N LEU A 112 3.32 0.07 27.65
CA LEU A 112 3.35 1.34 28.37
C LEU A 112 2.05 1.62 29.14
N ALA A 113 1.02 0.78 28.96
CA ALA A 113 -0.32 0.92 29.56
C ALA A 113 -0.91 2.33 29.39
N LEU A 114 -0.69 2.95 28.22
CA LEU A 114 -1.25 4.28 27.89
C LEU A 114 -2.74 4.22 27.62
N VAL A 115 -3.24 3.05 27.24
CA VAL A 115 -4.64 2.78 26.97
C VAL A 115 -5.07 1.59 27.80
N SER A 116 -6.04 1.83 28.71
CA SER A 116 -6.54 0.82 29.64
C SER A 116 -7.82 0.11 29.16
N ASN A 117 -8.65 0.81 28.38
CA ASN A 117 -9.90 0.25 27.87
C ASN A 117 -9.73 -0.20 26.41
N VAL A 118 -9.30 -1.45 26.24
CA VAL A 118 -9.07 -2.05 24.90
C VAL A 118 -10.40 -2.36 24.21
N GLN A 119 -11.48 -2.61 24.96
CA GLN A 119 -12.78 -3.01 24.41
C GLN A 119 -13.46 -1.92 23.58
N ASP A 120 -13.50 -0.68 24.08
CA ASP A 120 -14.14 0.44 23.38
C ASP A 120 -13.46 0.70 22.01
N ILE A 121 -12.16 0.44 21.96
CA ILE A 121 -11.38 0.66 20.75
C ILE A 121 -11.51 -0.48 19.78
N LEU A 122 -11.63 -1.71 20.28
CA LEU A 122 -11.93 -2.88 19.43
C LEU A 122 -13.22 -2.64 18.66
N HIS A 123 -14.29 -2.16 19.33
CA HIS A 123 -15.55 -1.85 18.65
C HIS A 123 -15.41 -0.78 17.58
N PHE A 124 -14.61 0.27 17.83
CA PHE A 124 -14.36 1.28 16.81
C PHE A 124 -13.45 0.76 15.68
N ALA A 125 -12.46 -0.05 16.03
CA ALA A 125 -11.54 -0.67 15.08
C ALA A 125 -12.23 -1.73 14.20
N GLU A 126 -13.25 -2.43 14.73
CA GLU A 126 -14.10 -3.35 13.96
C GLU A 126 -14.74 -2.65 12.74
N PHE A 127 -15.04 -1.36 12.87
CA PHE A 127 -15.53 -0.59 11.72
C PHE A 127 -14.52 -0.52 10.57
N GLY A 128 -13.23 -0.52 10.87
CA GLY A 128 -12.18 -0.63 9.85
C GLY A 128 -12.22 -1.96 9.10
N VAL A 129 -12.49 -3.04 9.81
CA VAL A 129 -12.69 -4.37 9.20
C VAL A 129 -13.96 -4.41 8.35
N VAL A 130 -15.02 -3.77 8.83
CA VAL A 130 -16.28 -3.62 8.09
C VAL A 130 -16.04 -2.93 6.74
N LEU A 131 -15.33 -1.80 6.73
CA LEU A 131 -15.00 -1.10 5.49
C LEU A 131 -14.05 -1.91 4.59
N MET A 132 -13.08 -2.60 5.17
CA MET A 132 -12.20 -3.49 4.42
C MET A 132 -12.98 -4.61 3.73
N LEU A 133 -13.87 -5.28 4.45
CA LEU A 133 -14.70 -6.36 3.89
C LEU A 133 -15.68 -5.86 2.82
N PHE A 134 -16.21 -4.66 2.98
CA PHE A 134 -17.01 -4.03 1.94
C PHE A 134 -16.18 -3.84 0.65
N LEU A 135 -14.96 -3.32 0.74
CA LEU A 135 -14.08 -3.14 -0.42
C LEU A 135 -13.66 -4.47 -1.03
N VAL A 136 -13.32 -5.46 -0.21
CA VAL A 136 -13.06 -6.83 -0.69
C VAL A 136 -14.28 -7.37 -1.45
N GLY A 137 -15.49 -7.14 -0.93
CA GLY A 137 -16.73 -7.47 -1.63
C GLY A 137 -16.86 -6.76 -2.99
N LEU A 138 -16.53 -5.46 -3.07
CA LEU A 138 -16.54 -4.69 -4.32
C LEU A 138 -15.51 -5.17 -5.35
N GLU A 139 -14.35 -5.67 -4.89
CA GLU A 139 -13.31 -6.19 -5.78
C GLU A 139 -13.69 -7.52 -6.44
N LEU A 140 -14.65 -8.26 -5.87
CA LEU A 140 -15.10 -9.55 -6.38
C LEU A 140 -15.99 -9.41 -7.63
N GLN A 141 -15.36 -9.15 -8.78
CA GLN A 141 -16.07 -9.17 -10.07
C GLN A 141 -16.36 -10.62 -10.49
N PRO A 142 -17.63 -11.04 -10.60
CA PRO A 142 -17.98 -12.39 -11.03
C PRO A 142 -17.38 -12.79 -12.39
N SER A 143 -17.34 -11.86 -13.35
CA SER A 143 -16.78 -12.05 -14.67
C SER A 143 -15.27 -12.35 -14.64
N ARG A 144 -14.52 -11.64 -13.80
CA ARG A 144 -13.07 -11.83 -13.63
C ARG A 144 -12.74 -13.10 -12.86
N LEU A 145 -13.51 -13.41 -11.82
CA LEU A 145 -13.42 -14.69 -11.09
C LEU A 145 -13.68 -15.88 -12.01
N TRP A 146 -14.67 -15.74 -12.90
CA TRP A 146 -15.00 -16.81 -13.85
C TRP A 146 -13.90 -17.06 -14.88
N SER A 147 -13.22 -16.03 -15.34
CA SER A 147 -12.08 -16.17 -16.28
C SER A 147 -10.88 -16.88 -15.64
N LEU A 148 -10.64 -16.65 -14.34
CA LEU A 148 -9.54 -17.23 -13.55
C LEU A 148 -9.97 -18.43 -12.69
N ARG A 149 -11.15 -19.01 -12.93
CA ARG A 149 -11.74 -20.05 -12.06
C ARG A 149 -10.86 -21.26 -11.81
N ARG A 150 -10.11 -21.75 -12.84
CA ARG A 150 -9.27 -22.95 -12.68
C ARG A 150 -8.15 -22.78 -11.66
N PRO A 151 -7.27 -21.75 -11.75
CA PRO A 151 -6.22 -21.54 -10.75
C PRO A 151 -6.79 -21.13 -9.39
N ILE A 152 -7.82 -20.25 -9.34
CA ILE A 152 -8.39 -19.76 -8.08
C ILE A 152 -9.07 -20.89 -7.32
N PHE A 153 -10.06 -21.53 -7.92
CA PHE A 153 -10.84 -22.59 -7.26
C PHE A 153 -10.09 -23.92 -7.16
N GLY A 154 -9.15 -24.21 -8.07
CA GLY A 154 -8.33 -25.43 -8.01
C GLY A 154 -7.31 -25.37 -6.88
N LEU A 155 -6.37 -24.42 -6.95
CA LEU A 155 -5.28 -24.30 -5.98
C LEU A 155 -5.78 -23.78 -4.62
N GLY A 156 -6.69 -22.78 -4.64
CA GLY A 156 -7.24 -22.20 -3.43
C GLY A 156 -8.04 -23.20 -2.62
N THR A 157 -8.93 -23.99 -3.26
CA THR A 157 -9.68 -25.04 -2.58
C THR A 157 -8.75 -26.13 -2.05
N ALA A 158 -7.78 -26.57 -2.82
CA ALA A 158 -6.84 -27.60 -2.40
C ALA A 158 -6.03 -27.14 -1.16
N GLN A 159 -5.56 -25.90 -1.14
CA GLN A 159 -4.85 -25.32 0.00
C GLN A 159 -5.79 -25.20 1.22
N MET A 160 -6.96 -24.56 1.02
CA MET A 160 -7.88 -24.26 2.12
C MET A 160 -8.43 -25.53 2.76
N VAL A 161 -8.94 -26.47 1.96
CA VAL A 161 -9.48 -27.74 2.44
C VAL A 161 -8.36 -28.60 3.03
N GLY A 162 -7.20 -28.67 2.38
CA GLY A 162 -6.06 -29.44 2.88
C GLY A 162 -5.56 -28.92 4.24
N CYS A 163 -5.39 -27.62 4.40
CA CYS A 163 -5.01 -27.02 5.67
C CYS A 163 -6.08 -27.20 6.73
N ALA A 164 -7.35 -26.89 6.41
CA ALA A 164 -8.45 -27.01 7.36
C ALA A 164 -8.66 -28.45 7.83
N ALA A 165 -8.62 -29.42 6.93
CA ALA A 165 -8.79 -30.83 7.27
C ALA A 165 -7.67 -31.34 8.20
N LEU A 166 -6.40 -31.03 7.89
CA LEU A 166 -5.28 -31.48 8.74
C LEU A 166 -5.24 -30.77 10.09
N LEU A 167 -5.55 -29.46 10.12
CA LEU A 167 -5.65 -28.70 11.38
C LEU A 167 -6.82 -29.21 12.23
N TRP A 168 -7.95 -29.48 11.60
CA TRP A 168 -9.10 -30.07 12.29
C TRP A 168 -8.82 -31.48 12.84
N ALA A 169 -8.19 -32.33 12.04
CA ALA A 169 -7.78 -33.66 12.48
C ALA A 169 -6.77 -33.59 13.64
N ALA A 170 -5.81 -32.66 13.59
CA ALA A 170 -4.89 -32.42 14.70
C ALA A 170 -5.65 -31.96 15.97
N ALA A 171 -6.56 -30.99 15.85
CA ALA A 171 -7.38 -30.54 16.98
C ALA A 171 -8.18 -31.67 17.60
N TRP A 172 -8.78 -32.54 16.78
CA TRP A 172 -9.49 -33.73 17.23
C TRP A 172 -8.58 -34.75 17.93
N ALA A 173 -7.39 -34.97 17.42
CA ALA A 173 -6.39 -35.84 18.03
C ALA A 173 -5.95 -35.33 19.42
N PHE A 174 -5.97 -34.01 19.66
CA PHE A 174 -5.76 -33.41 20.98
C PHE A 174 -7.00 -33.37 21.87
N GLY A 175 -8.10 -34.00 21.44
CA GLY A 175 -9.32 -34.12 22.24
C GLY A 175 -10.21 -32.87 22.25
N LEU A 176 -9.99 -31.91 21.35
CA LEU A 176 -10.84 -30.73 21.24
C LEU A 176 -12.21 -31.09 20.63
N PRO A 177 -13.31 -30.50 21.12
CA PRO A 177 -14.64 -30.67 20.53
C PRO A 177 -14.62 -30.38 19.03
N TRP A 178 -15.27 -31.19 18.22
CA TRP A 178 -15.21 -31.08 16.76
C TRP A 178 -15.56 -29.69 16.21
N ARG A 179 -16.49 -28.96 16.87
CA ARG A 179 -16.90 -27.59 16.49
C ARG A 179 -15.78 -26.59 16.74
N VAL A 180 -15.18 -26.65 17.93
CA VAL A 180 -14.05 -25.79 18.31
C VAL A 180 -12.87 -26.01 17.36
N GLY A 181 -12.58 -27.30 17.11
CA GLY A 181 -11.52 -27.68 16.15
C GLY A 181 -11.82 -27.19 14.74
N LEU A 182 -13.06 -27.26 14.27
CA LEU A 182 -13.47 -26.81 12.94
C LEU A 182 -13.30 -25.28 12.77
N VAL A 183 -13.83 -24.49 13.72
CA VAL A 183 -13.69 -23.02 13.68
C VAL A 183 -12.22 -22.62 13.75
N GLY A 184 -11.45 -23.25 14.65
CA GLY A 184 -10.01 -23.03 14.75
C GLY A 184 -9.29 -23.36 13.45
N ALA A 185 -9.58 -24.51 12.85
CA ALA A 185 -8.97 -24.96 11.60
C ALA A 185 -9.30 -24.03 10.41
N LEU A 186 -10.56 -23.62 10.26
CA LEU A 186 -11.00 -22.72 9.20
C LEU A 186 -10.32 -21.35 9.32
N GLY A 187 -10.28 -20.76 10.52
CA GLY A 187 -9.60 -19.47 10.72
C GLY A 187 -8.10 -19.57 10.51
N LEU A 188 -7.42 -20.61 11.06
CA LEU A 188 -5.97 -20.79 10.88
C LEU A 188 -5.58 -21.17 9.44
N ALA A 189 -6.47 -21.74 8.64
CA ALA A 189 -6.21 -22.03 7.23
C ALA A 189 -6.08 -20.79 6.37
N LEU A 190 -6.66 -19.64 6.76
CA LEU A 190 -6.54 -18.35 6.09
C LEU A 190 -5.14 -17.77 6.24
N SER A 191 -4.66 -17.08 5.22
CA SER A 191 -3.34 -16.42 5.20
C SER A 191 -3.51 -14.91 5.02
N SER A 192 -2.54 -14.11 5.46
CA SER A 192 -2.61 -12.66 5.32
C SER A 192 -2.40 -12.22 3.87
N THR A 193 -3.46 -11.74 3.25
CA THR A 193 -3.44 -11.16 1.90
C THR A 193 -2.59 -9.89 1.90
N ALA A 194 -2.70 -9.04 2.91
CA ALA A 194 -1.99 -7.78 2.97
C ALA A 194 -0.47 -7.95 3.08
N ILE A 195 0.03 -8.83 3.98
CA ILE A 195 1.48 -9.10 4.11
C ILE A 195 1.99 -9.82 2.86
N ALA A 196 1.25 -10.79 2.35
CA ALA A 196 1.68 -11.56 1.19
C ALA A 196 1.78 -10.68 -0.07
N LEU A 197 0.79 -9.84 -0.36
CA LEU A 197 0.82 -8.93 -1.51
C LEU A 197 1.93 -7.87 -1.37
N GLN A 198 2.15 -7.35 -0.16
CA GLN A 198 3.25 -6.42 0.08
C GLN A 198 4.60 -7.07 -0.30
N VAL A 199 4.88 -8.28 0.19
CA VAL A 199 6.12 -9.01 -0.14
C VAL A 199 6.21 -9.33 -1.64
N ILE A 200 5.11 -9.75 -2.26
CA ILE A 200 5.06 -10.03 -3.71
C ILE A 200 5.41 -8.78 -4.51
N HIS A 201 4.91 -7.59 -4.13
CA HIS A 201 5.21 -6.33 -4.80
C HIS A 201 6.64 -5.85 -4.55
N GLU A 202 7.11 -5.87 -3.30
CA GLU A 202 8.46 -5.45 -2.92
C GLU A 202 9.55 -6.29 -3.61
N ARG A 203 9.27 -7.57 -3.83
CA ARG A 203 10.19 -8.52 -4.47
C ARG A 203 9.95 -8.70 -5.97
N ASN A 204 9.01 -7.96 -6.58
CA ASN A 204 8.61 -8.10 -7.98
C ASN A 204 8.21 -9.53 -8.41
N LEU A 205 7.61 -10.30 -7.47
CA LEU A 205 7.23 -11.70 -7.70
C LEU A 205 5.91 -11.86 -8.48
N MET A 206 5.17 -10.79 -8.76
CA MET A 206 3.85 -10.87 -9.41
C MET A 206 3.89 -11.54 -10.79
N ARG A 207 5.04 -11.52 -11.46
CA ARG A 207 5.23 -12.14 -12.76
C ARG A 207 5.77 -13.58 -12.69
N THR A 208 6.18 -14.05 -11.51
CA THR A 208 6.69 -15.41 -11.30
C THR A 208 5.54 -16.40 -11.10
N ASP A 209 5.81 -17.68 -11.28
CA ASP A 209 4.84 -18.76 -11.08
C ASP A 209 4.36 -18.80 -9.62
N SER A 210 5.28 -18.63 -8.67
CA SER A 210 4.97 -18.55 -7.23
C SER A 210 4.07 -17.37 -6.87
N GLY A 211 4.34 -16.18 -7.42
CA GLY A 211 3.55 -14.99 -7.16
C GLY A 211 2.13 -15.10 -7.70
N GLN A 212 1.95 -15.61 -8.93
CA GLN A 212 0.63 -15.79 -9.54
C GLN A 212 -0.20 -16.85 -8.80
N LYS A 213 0.42 -17.98 -8.42
CA LYS A 213 -0.26 -19.03 -7.65
C LYS A 213 -0.59 -18.56 -6.24
N ALA A 214 0.32 -17.83 -5.57
CA ALA A 214 0.04 -17.23 -4.26
C ALA A 214 -1.12 -16.25 -4.32
N PHE A 215 -1.12 -15.34 -5.30
CA PHE A 215 -2.23 -14.42 -5.53
C PHE A 215 -3.57 -15.13 -5.75
N SER A 216 -3.56 -16.22 -6.55
CA SER A 216 -4.77 -17.01 -6.80
C SER A 216 -5.31 -17.67 -5.53
N ILE A 217 -4.44 -18.19 -4.65
CA ILE A 217 -4.82 -18.79 -3.37
C ILE A 217 -5.38 -17.72 -2.43
N LEU A 218 -4.71 -16.57 -2.30
CA LEU A 218 -5.16 -15.47 -1.45
C LEU A 218 -6.55 -14.96 -1.87
N LEU A 219 -6.74 -14.74 -3.17
CA LEU A 219 -8.04 -14.34 -3.71
C LEU A 219 -9.15 -15.37 -3.42
N PHE A 220 -8.82 -16.67 -3.47
CA PHE A 220 -9.76 -17.71 -3.05
C PHE A 220 -10.07 -17.65 -1.56
N GLN A 221 -9.07 -17.41 -0.71
CA GLN A 221 -9.25 -17.32 0.74
C GLN A 221 -10.14 -16.12 1.13
N ASP A 222 -9.97 -14.98 0.45
CA ASP A 222 -10.83 -13.81 0.64
C ASP A 222 -12.29 -14.13 0.30
N VAL A 223 -12.54 -14.89 -0.78
CA VAL A 223 -13.88 -15.39 -1.14
C VAL A 223 -14.38 -16.42 -0.11
N ALA A 224 -13.50 -17.32 0.35
CA ALA A 224 -13.86 -18.40 1.29
C ALA A 224 -14.16 -17.89 2.71
N ALA A 225 -13.63 -16.73 3.10
CA ALA A 225 -13.94 -16.10 4.38
C ALA A 225 -15.46 -15.87 4.56
N ILE A 226 -16.18 -15.65 3.46
CA ILE A 226 -17.62 -15.38 3.47
C ILE A 226 -18.44 -16.59 3.96
N PRO A 227 -18.39 -17.75 3.29
CA PRO A 227 -19.13 -18.92 3.75
C PRO A 227 -18.66 -19.35 5.15
N ILE A 228 -17.40 -19.12 5.53
CA ILE A 228 -16.92 -19.39 6.89
C ILE A 228 -17.66 -18.49 7.89
N LEU A 229 -17.71 -17.18 7.67
CA LEU A 229 -18.42 -16.25 8.55
C LEU A 229 -19.93 -16.52 8.59
N ALA A 230 -20.53 -16.93 7.48
CA ALA A 230 -21.94 -17.30 7.40
C ALA A 230 -22.25 -18.63 8.15
N LEU A 231 -21.27 -19.51 8.27
CA LEU A 231 -21.40 -20.79 8.99
C LEU A 231 -21.35 -20.61 10.52
N LEU A 232 -20.65 -19.60 11.04
CA LEU A 232 -20.44 -19.42 12.48
C LEU A 232 -21.73 -19.29 13.30
N PRO A 233 -22.75 -18.50 12.91
CA PRO A 233 -24.01 -18.44 13.61
C PRO A 233 -24.71 -19.81 13.68
N LEU A 234 -24.66 -20.58 12.58
CA LEU A 234 -25.26 -21.93 12.52
C LEU A 234 -24.53 -22.92 13.45
N LEU A 235 -23.21 -22.81 13.58
CA LEU A 235 -22.43 -23.60 14.53
C LEU A 235 -22.74 -23.20 15.98
N GLY A 236 -22.99 -21.93 16.26
CA GLY A 236 -23.43 -21.43 17.56
C GLY A 236 -24.84 -21.92 17.93
N VAL A 237 -25.76 -21.91 16.95
CA VAL A 237 -27.11 -22.52 17.09
C VAL A 237 -26.99 -24.01 17.38
N ALA A 238 -26.18 -24.74 16.60
CA ALA A 238 -25.95 -26.16 16.81
C ALA A 238 -25.24 -26.46 18.15
N ALA A 239 -24.42 -25.52 18.67
CA ALA A 239 -23.83 -25.67 20.00
C ALA A 239 -24.88 -25.62 21.10
N ARG A 240 -25.79 -24.64 21.02
CA ARG A 240 -26.92 -24.53 21.95
C ARG A 240 -27.89 -25.73 21.84
N ALA A 241 -28.20 -26.16 20.62
CA ALA A 241 -29.09 -27.31 20.39
C ALA A 241 -28.58 -28.61 21.04
N ALA A 242 -27.27 -28.77 21.15
CA ALA A 242 -26.70 -29.98 21.78
C ALA A 242 -26.75 -29.95 23.33
N GLU A 243 -27.02 -28.79 23.92
CA GLU A 243 -27.16 -28.59 25.37
C GLU A 243 -28.65 -28.63 25.84
N LEU A 244 -29.59 -28.68 24.87
CA LEU A 244 -31.01 -28.60 25.12
C LEU A 244 -31.65 -30.02 25.27
N ASP A 245 -32.35 -30.24 26.37
CA ASP A 245 -33.05 -31.51 26.67
C ASP A 245 -34.53 -31.52 26.24
N HIS A 246 -35.08 -30.37 25.76
CA HIS A 246 -36.49 -30.22 25.45
C HIS A 246 -36.83 -29.92 23.99
N PRO A 247 -37.81 -30.59 23.36
CA PRO A 247 -38.18 -30.40 21.95
C PRO A 247 -38.72 -29.00 21.60
N HIS A 248 -39.26 -28.24 22.56
CA HIS A 248 -39.73 -26.86 22.35
C HIS A 248 -38.58 -25.88 22.07
N GLU A 249 -37.44 -26.08 22.71
CA GLU A 249 -36.25 -25.23 22.51
C GLU A 249 -35.59 -25.46 21.15
N VAL A 250 -35.69 -26.66 20.58
CA VAL A 250 -35.25 -26.97 19.22
C VAL A 250 -36.07 -26.20 18.17
N GLN A 251 -37.39 -26.03 18.42
CA GLN A 251 -38.26 -25.27 17.52
C GLN A 251 -37.92 -23.78 17.52
N GLU A 252 -37.61 -23.20 18.67
CA GLU A 252 -37.14 -21.81 18.76
C GLU A 252 -35.83 -21.62 18.03
N LEU A 253 -34.92 -22.57 18.11
CA LEU A 253 -33.64 -22.55 17.44
C LEU A 253 -33.77 -22.65 15.91
N LEU A 254 -34.66 -23.47 15.39
CA LEU A 254 -35.00 -23.55 13.97
C LEU A 254 -35.62 -22.25 13.47
N LEU A 255 -36.44 -21.60 14.31
CA LEU A 255 -37.03 -20.31 14.01
C LEU A 255 -35.95 -19.19 13.94
N GLU A 256 -34.96 -19.23 14.83
CA GLU A 256 -33.80 -18.33 14.82
C GLU A 256 -32.96 -18.53 13.54
N ALA A 257 -32.67 -19.76 13.17
CA ALA A 257 -31.99 -20.08 11.92
C ALA A 257 -32.78 -19.61 10.68
N ALA A 258 -34.09 -19.79 10.66
CA ALA A 258 -34.96 -19.32 9.58
C ALA A 258 -34.99 -17.79 9.50
N LYS A 259 -34.99 -17.08 10.62
CA LYS A 259 -34.87 -15.60 10.66
C LYS A 259 -33.56 -15.14 10.07
N ILE A 260 -32.44 -15.77 10.42
CA ILE A 260 -31.11 -15.49 9.89
C ILE A 260 -31.11 -15.61 8.36
N LEU A 261 -31.56 -16.75 7.83
CA LEU A 261 -31.64 -17.02 6.41
C LEU A 261 -32.59 -16.06 5.69
N GLY A 262 -33.72 -15.73 6.32
CA GLY A 262 -34.69 -14.78 5.80
C GLY A 262 -34.14 -13.38 5.66
N VAL A 263 -33.39 -12.90 6.64
CA VAL A 263 -32.79 -11.57 6.61
C VAL A 263 -31.64 -11.48 5.60
N VAL A 264 -30.78 -12.47 5.54
CA VAL A 264 -29.74 -12.54 4.50
C VAL A 264 -30.38 -12.54 3.11
N GLY A 265 -31.44 -13.33 2.91
CA GLY A 265 -32.22 -13.35 1.68
C GLY A 265 -32.85 -11.98 1.35
N ALA A 266 -33.42 -11.31 2.35
CA ALA A 266 -34.02 -9.98 2.20
C ALA A 266 -32.97 -8.91 1.84
N ILE A 267 -31.79 -8.97 2.43
CA ILE A 267 -30.67 -8.05 2.09
C ILE A 267 -30.21 -8.29 0.66
N VAL A 268 -30.05 -9.55 0.24
CA VAL A 268 -29.63 -9.88 -1.13
C VAL A 268 -30.68 -9.40 -2.14
N LEU A 269 -31.95 -9.68 -1.88
CA LEU A 269 -33.04 -9.32 -2.78
C LEU A 269 -33.29 -7.81 -2.77
N GLY A 270 -33.40 -7.20 -1.59
CA GLY A 270 -33.60 -5.76 -1.41
C GLY A 270 -32.41 -4.95 -1.92
N GLY A 271 -31.20 -5.45 -1.67
CA GLY A 271 -29.98 -4.82 -2.19
C GLY A 271 -29.93 -4.78 -3.71
N ARG A 272 -30.24 -5.87 -4.39
CA ARG A 272 -30.34 -5.90 -5.86
C ARG A 272 -31.39 -4.93 -6.42
N LEU A 273 -32.51 -4.78 -5.74
CA LEU A 273 -33.64 -3.96 -6.21
C LEU A 273 -33.46 -2.47 -5.84
N ALA A 274 -32.97 -2.16 -4.65
CA ALA A 274 -32.99 -0.81 -4.10
C ALA A 274 -31.65 -0.06 -4.23
N LEU A 275 -30.49 -0.72 -4.13
CA LEU A 275 -29.21 -0.03 -4.05
C LEU A 275 -28.85 0.73 -5.33
N ARG A 276 -29.03 0.10 -6.50
CA ARG A 276 -28.70 0.73 -7.78
C ARG A 276 -29.56 1.98 -8.07
N PRO A 277 -30.90 1.94 -7.94
CA PRO A 277 -31.71 3.14 -8.15
C PRO A 277 -31.45 4.25 -7.12
N LEU A 278 -31.15 3.88 -5.85
CA LEU A 278 -30.79 4.83 -4.81
C LEU A 278 -29.49 5.57 -5.16
N LEU A 279 -28.43 4.84 -5.51
CA LEU A 279 -27.16 5.45 -5.91
C LEU A 279 -27.30 6.32 -7.16
N ARG A 280 -28.08 5.89 -8.16
CA ARG A 280 -28.40 6.73 -9.34
C ARG A 280 -29.10 8.02 -8.98
N TRP A 281 -30.03 7.97 -8.04
CA TRP A 281 -30.75 9.16 -7.58
C TRP A 281 -29.79 10.13 -6.87
N ILE A 282 -28.90 9.64 -6.03
CA ILE A 282 -27.91 10.43 -5.29
C ILE A 282 -26.83 10.99 -6.22
N ALA A 283 -26.31 10.21 -7.16
CA ALA A 283 -25.32 10.66 -8.14
C ALA A 283 -25.82 11.86 -8.99
N ARG A 284 -27.13 12.03 -9.14
CA ARG A 284 -27.73 13.21 -9.80
C ARG A 284 -27.52 14.52 -9.03
N SER A 285 -27.19 14.46 -7.74
CA SER A 285 -26.88 15.66 -6.93
C SER A 285 -25.60 16.35 -7.36
N LYS A 286 -24.68 15.63 -8.04
CA LYS A 286 -23.35 16.10 -8.49
C LYS A 286 -22.49 16.66 -7.36
N THR A 287 -22.71 16.21 -6.13
CA THR A 287 -21.98 16.65 -4.93
C THR A 287 -21.15 15.47 -4.44
N PRO A 288 -19.81 15.49 -4.61
CA PRO A 288 -18.94 14.37 -4.22
C PRO A 288 -19.08 13.99 -2.75
N GLU A 289 -19.18 14.98 -1.86
CA GLU A 289 -19.29 14.76 -0.41
C GLU A 289 -20.56 13.97 -0.02
N ILE A 290 -21.65 14.21 -0.74
CA ILE A 290 -22.93 13.50 -0.53
C ILE A 290 -22.81 12.05 -1.01
N PHE A 291 -22.06 11.81 -2.08
CA PHE A 291 -21.84 10.46 -2.58
C PHE A 291 -20.99 9.65 -1.59
N THR A 292 -19.88 10.21 -1.10
CA THR A 292 -19.02 9.61 -0.05
C THR A 292 -19.83 9.34 1.24
N ALA A 293 -20.61 10.32 1.71
CA ALA A 293 -21.48 10.17 2.88
C ALA A 293 -22.49 9.04 2.70
N THR A 294 -23.06 8.90 1.49
CA THR A 294 -24.01 7.84 1.16
C THR A 294 -23.33 6.47 1.15
N SER A 295 -22.12 6.39 0.62
CA SER A 295 -21.33 5.18 0.60
C SER A 295 -21.08 4.67 2.02
N LEU A 296 -20.67 5.56 2.92
CA LEU A 296 -20.47 5.24 4.35
C LEU A 296 -21.80 4.89 5.04
N PHE A 297 -22.86 5.67 4.78
CA PHE A 297 -24.21 5.41 5.32
C PHE A 297 -24.73 4.03 4.92
N LEU A 298 -24.50 3.64 3.68
CA LEU A 298 -24.92 2.33 3.17
C LEU A 298 -24.19 1.19 3.88
N VAL A 299 -22.86 1.31 4.04
CA VAL A 299 -22.06 0.31 4.75
C VAL A 299 -22.50 0.18 6.22
N VAL A 300 -22.62 1.33 6.91
CA VAL A 300 -23.06 1.37 8.31
C VAL A 300 -24.49 0.86 8.46
N GLY A 301 -25.39 1.27 7.58
CA GLY A 301 -26.80 0.87 7.61
C GLY A 301 -26.98 -0.63 7.45
N ILE A 302 -26.26 -1.26 6.51
CA ILE A 302 -26.33 -2.72 6.33
C ILE A 302 -25.65 -3.43 7.50
N ALA A 303 -24.53 -2.91 8.02
CA ALA A 303 -23.88 -3.46 9.21
C ALA A 303 -24.80 -3.42 10.44
N MET A 304 -25.51 -2.30 10.67
CA MET A 304 -26.50 -2.18 11.75
C MET A 304 -27.69 -3.10 11.56
N LEU A 305 -28.19 -3.25 10.34
CA LEU A 305 -29.28 -4.17 10.01
C LEU A 305 -28.88 -5.62 10.31
N MET A 306 -27.63 -6.01 10.02
CA MET A 306 -27.11 -7.33 10.37
C MET A 306 -27.02 -7.52 11.89
N LEU A 307 -26.52 -6.52 12.62
CA LEU A 307 -26.48 -6.56 14.09
C LEU A 307 -27.87 -6.74 14.71
N SER A 308 -28.91 -6.09 14.16
CA SER A 308 -30.28 -6.18 14.69
C SER A 308 -30.84 -7.61 14.63
N VAL A 309 -30.25 -8.46 13.82
CA VAL A 309 -30.64 -9.88 13.65
C VAL A 309 -29.63 -10.82 14.31
N GLY A 310 -28.67 -10.26 15.05
CA GLY A 310 -27.64 -11.06 15.72
C GLY A 310 -26.56 -11.59 14.78
N LEU A 311 -26.39 -10.98 13.59
CA LEU A 311 -25.34 -11.35 12.64
C LEU A 311 -24.15 -10.40 12.74
N SER A 312 -23.00 -10.83 12.23
CA SER A 312 -21.77 -10.03 12.19
C SER A 312 -21.91 -8.81 11.25
N MET A 313 -21.49 -7.63 11.70
CA MET A 313 -21.36 -6.42 10.87
C MET A 313 -20.49 -6.67 9.64
N ALA A 314 -19.43 -7.43 9.82
CA ALA A 314 -18.46 -7.78 8.80
C ALA A 314 -19.10 -8.54 7.62
N LEU A 315 -19.98 -9.51 7.91
CA LEU A 315 -20.74 -10.26 6.90
C LEU A 315 -21.66 -9.33 6.12
N GLY A 316 -22.33 -8.39 6.79
CA GLY A 316 -23.23 -7.42 6.15
C GLY A 316 -22.52 -6.50 5.18
N ALA A 317 -21.43 -5.92 5.61
CA ALA A 317 -20.61 -5.03 4.79
C ALA A 317 -20.06 -5.74 3.55
N PHE A 318 -19.56 -6.96 3.74
CA PHE A 318 -19.11 -7.78 2.64
C PHE A 318 -20.21 -8.05 1.62
N LEU A 319 -21.39 -8.48 2.09
CA LEU A 319 -22.53 -8.74 1.24
C LEU A 319 -22.96 -7.50 0.46
N ALA A 320 -22.93 -6.32 1.09
CA ALA A 320 -23.18 -5.03 0.44
C ALA A 320 -22.15 -4.76 -0.68
N GLY A 321 -20.87 -5.03 -0.43
CA GLY A 321 -19.80 -4.90 -1.42
C GLY A 321 -20.04 -5.79 -2.64
N VAL A 322 -20.34 -7.08 -2.43
CA VAL A 322 -20.63 -8.03 -3.52
C VAL A 322 -21.84 -7.61 -4.34
N LEU A 323 -22.91 -7.10 -3.70
CA LEU A 323 -24.10 -6.61 -4.40
C LEU A 323 -23.81 -5.41 -5.30
N LEU A 324 -22.80 -4.62 -4.96
CA LEU A 324 -22.37 -3.44 -5.70
C LEU A 324 -21.18 -3.69 -6.62
N ALA A 325 -20.56 -4.88 -6.59
CA ALA A 325 -19.39 -5.23 -7.40
C ALA A 325 -19.62 -5.09 -8.92
N ASP A 326 -20.83 -5.35 -9.40
CA ASP A 326 -21.24 -5.19 -10.80
C ASP A 326 -21.93 -3.83 -11.06
N SER A 327 -21.90 -2.87 -10.12
CA SER A 327 -22.52 -1.57 -10.29
C SER A 327 -21.61 -0.61 -11.09
N GLU A 328 -22.24 0.33 -11.81
CA GLU A 328 -21.55 1.43 -12.50
C GLU A 328 -20.80 2.35 -11.55
N PHE A 329 -21.19 2.39 -10.27
CA PHE A 329 -20.62 3.24 -9.21
C PHE A 329 -19.46 2.58 -8.44
N ARG A 330 -19.09 1.35 -8.79
CA ARG A 330 -18.07 0.57 -8.09
C ARG A 330 -16.76 1.36 -7.88
N ARG A 331 -16.23 1.99 -8.94
CA ARG A 331 -14.95 2.71 -8.88
C ARG A 331 -15.01 3.93 -7.98
N GLU A 332 -16.12 4.66 -8.02
CA GLU A 332 -16.34 5.80 -7.14
C GLU A 332 -16.41 5.36 -5.67
N LEU A 333 -17.20 4.31 -5.37
CA LEU A 333 -17.27 3.73 -4.03
C LEU A 333 -15.92 3.25 -3.52
N GLU A 334 -15.14 2.60 -4.37
CA GLU A 334 -13.78 2.13 -4.05
C GLU A 334 -12.85 3.31 -3.72
N THR A 335 -12.83 4.33 -4.58
CA THR A 335 -11.98 5.53 -4.41
C THR A 335 -12.33 6.32 -3.15
N ASP A 336 -13.62 6.46 -2.84
CA ASP A 336 -14.10 7.23 -1.70
C ASP A 336 -13.83 6.54 -0.36
N ILE A 337 -13.88 5.21 -0.33
CA ILE A 337 -13.75 4.44 0.92
C ILE A 337 -12.29 4.02 1.19
N GLU A 338 -11.45 3.89 0.16
CA GLU A 338 -10.06 3.43 0.29
C GLU A 338 -9.22 4.22 1.32
N PRO A 339 -9.28 5.57 1.41
CA PRO A 339 -8.57 6.33 2.42
C PRO A 339 -8.97 5.96 3.86
N PHE A 340 -10.27 5.74 4.09
CA PHE A 340 -10.80 5.33 5.40
C PHE A 340 -10.38 3.90 5.73
N LYS A 341 -10.41 2.97 4.75
CA LYS A 341 -9.90 1.59 4.91
C LYS A 341 -8.47 1.59 5.45
N GLY A 342 -7.57 2.32 4.82
CA GLY A 342 -6.16 2.31 5.20
C GLY A 342 -5.91 2.76 6.64
N LEU A 343 -6.57 3.85 7.05
CA LEU A 343 -6.45 4.42 8.40
C LEU A 343 -7.10 3.52 9.45
N LEU A 344 -8.32 3.06 9.21
CA LEU A 344 -9.07 2.24 10.15
C LEU A 344 -8.53 0.81 10.24
N LEU A 345 -8.00 0.25 9.15
CA LEU A 345 -7.29 -1.02 9.18
C LEU A 345 -6.02 -0.93 10.02
N GLY A 346 -5.29 0.18 9.93
CA GLY A 346 -4.16 0.45 10.83
C GLY A 346 -4.59 0.48 12.30
N LEU A 347 -5.69 1.16 12.61
CA LEU A 347 -6.27 1.20 13.95
C LEU A 347 -6.70 -0.20 14.43
N PHE A 348 -7.28 -1.01 13.54
CA PHE A 348 -7.64 -2.39 13.85
C PHE A 348 -6.42 -3.22 14.24
N PHE A 349 -5.32 -3.15 13.51
CA PHE A 349 -4.10 -3.89 13.88
C PHE A 349 -3.47 -3.38 15.18
N ILE A 350 -3.58 -2.07 15.48
CA ILE A 350 -3.18 -1.53 16.78
C ILE A 350 -4.07 -2.15 17.88
N ALA A 351 -5.39 -2.17 17.70
CA ALA A 351 -6.32 -2.75 18.66
C ALA A 351 -6.07 -4.25 18.87
N VAL A 352 -5.82 -5.01 17.79
CA VAL A 352 -5.42 -6.43 17.87
C VAL A 352 -4.11 -6.58 18.64
N GLY A 353 -3.11 -5.73 18.37
CA GLY A 353 -1.85 -5.74 19.12
C GLY A 353 -2.04 -5.50 20.63
N MET A 354 -2.94 -4.58 21.01
CA MET A 354 -3.29 -4.33 22.41
C MET A 354 -4.08 -5.47 23.05
N SER A 355 -4.89 -6.18 22.27
CA SER A 355 -5.74 -7.28 22.76
C SER A 355 -4.97 -8.60 22.98
N ILE A 356 -3.70 -8.68 22.60
CA ILE A 356 -2.87 -9.85 22.88
C ILE A 356 -2.67 -9.97 24.39
N ASP A 357 -3.25 -11.04 24.97
CA ASP A 357 -3.08 -11.35 26.37
C ASP A 357 -1.79 -12.14 26.60
N PHE A 358 -0.72 -11.40 26.94
CA PHE A 358 0.57 -12.02 27.29
C PHE A 358 0.49 -12.84 28.59
N GLY A 359 -0.53 -12.61 29.45
CA GLY A 359 -0.75 -13.41 30.64
C GLY A 359 -1.15 -14.85 30.29
N VAL A 360 -1.99 -15.05 29.28
CA VAL A 360 -2.37 -16.38 28.77
C VAL A 360 -1.13 -17.03 28.12
N ILE A 361 -0.37 -16.27 27.35
CA ILE A 361 0.86 -16.76 26.69
C ILE A 361 1.89 -17.20 27.73
N LEU A 362 2.09 -16.44 28.81
CA LEU A 362 3.05 -16.72 29.86
C LEU A 362 2.61 -17.83 30.80
N ARG A 363 1.29 -18.07 30.95
CA ARG A 363 0.78 -19.22 31.74
C ARG A 363 1.01 -20.56 31.03
N THR A 364 0.91 -20.58 29.69
CA THR A 364 1.08 -21.80 28.89
C THR A 364 2.05 -21.59 27.72
N PRO A 365 3.31 -21.20 27.96
CA PRO A 365 4.23 -20.83 26.91
C PRO A 365 4.53 -21.98 25.95
N TRP A 366 4.65 -23.18 26.46
CA TRP A 366 4.87 -24.39 25.67
C TRP A 366 3.64 -24.76 24.84
N GLY A 367 2.41 -24.55 25.38
CA GLY A 367 1.16 -24.73 24.64
C GLY A 367 1.03 -23.74 23.48
N MET A 368 1.32 -22.46 23.71
CA MET A 368 1.32 -21.43 22.67
C MET A 368 2.39 -21.72 21.61
N LEU A 369 3.59 -22.11 22.01
CA LEU A 369 4.64 -22.46 21.07
C LEU A 369 4.28 -23.69 20.24
N ALA A 370 3.72 -24.72 20.87
CA ALA A 370 3.25 -25.92 20.18
C ALA A 370 2.12 -25.61 19.19
N LEU A 371 1.14 -24.76 19.58
CA LEU A 371 0.08 -24.29 18.70
C LEU A 371 0.66 -23.53 17.51
N LEU A 372 1.54 -22.56 17.76
CA LEU A 372 2.16 -21.72 16.73
C LEU A 372 2.96 -22.55 15.74
N LEU A 373 3.88 -23.37 16.24
CA LEU A 373 4.74 -24.22 15.38
C LEU A 373 3.92 -25.32 14.70
N GLY A 374 2.91 -25.87 15.39
CA GLY A 374 2.01 -26.90 14.88
C GLY A 374 1.23 -26.40 13.66
N PHE A 375 0.54 -25.25 13.80
CA PHE A 375 -0.24 -24.74 12.67
C PHE A 375 0.62 -24.23 11.53
N LEU A 376 1.73 -23.53 11.83
CA LEU A 376 2.69 -23.10 10.80
C LEU A 376 3.29 -24.30 10.06
N GLY A 377 3.65 -25.36 10.81
CA GLY A 377 4.21 -26.59 10.25
C GLY A 377 3.22 -27.33 9.35
N ILE A 378 1.97 -27.50 9.80
CA ILE A 378 0.91 -28.13 9.01
C ILE A 378 0.63 -27.33 7.75
N LYS A 379 0.47 -26.01 7.83
CA LYS A 379 0.27 -25.16 6.66
C LYS A 379 1.48 -25.23 5.72
N ALA A 380 2.69 -25.08 6.25
CA ALA A 380 3.90 -25.18 5.45
C ALA A 380 4.00 -26.52 4.72
N MET A 381 3.65 -27.62 5.36
CA MET A 381 3.64 -28.96 4.75
C MET A 381 2.63 -29.05 3.59
N VAL A 382 1.40 -28.57 3.79
CA VAL A 382 0.36 -28.56 2.74
C VAL A 382 0.79 -27.70 1.56
N ILE A 383 1.27 -26.48 1.83
CA ILE A 383 1.65 -25.51 0.79
C ILE A 383 2.90 -26.01 0.04
N TRP A 384 3.88 -26.58 0.74
CA TRP A 384 5.04 -27.19 0.14
C TRP A 384 4.68 -28.37 -0.76
N THR A 385 3.74 -29.23 -0.32
CA THR A 385 3.24 -30.35 -1.11
C THR A 385 2.51 -29.84 -2.36
N LEU A 386 1.68 -28.80 -2.22
CA LEU A 386 1.00 -28.15 -3.33
C LEU A 386 2.00 -27.56 -4.34
N ALA A 387 3.06 -26.90 -3.88
CA ALA A 387 4.14 -26.38 -4.71
C ALA A 387 4.87 -27.48 -5.47
N ARG A 388 5.01 -28.69 -4.88
CA ARG A 388 5.58 -29.85 -5.55
C ARG A 388 4.65 -30.43 -6.62
N VAL A 389 3.40 -30.63 -6.28
CA VAL A 389 2.38 -31.20 -7.20
C VAL A 389 2.16 -30.30 -8.42
N THR A 390 2.24 -29.00 -8.22
CA THR A 390 2.09 -28.01 -9.31
C THR A 390 3.38 -27.75 -10.10
N ALA A 391 4.40 -28.58 -9.93
CA ALA A 391 5.70 -28.50 -10.61
C ALA A 391 6.40 -27.12 -10.49
N MET A 392 6.15 -26.39 -9.39
CA MET A 392 6.76 -25.09 -9.15
C MET A 392 8.30 -25.22 -9.08
N PRO A 393 9.07 -24.26 -9.63
CA PRO A 393 10.52 -24.27 -9.54
C PRO A 393 11.02 -24.40 -8.10
N TYR A 394 12.00 -25.26 -7.84
CA TYR A 394 12.48 -25.56 -6.50
C TYR A 394 12.91 -24.31 -5.72
N GLN A 395 13.45 -23.32 -6.44
CA GLN A 395 13.94 -22.06 -5.86
C GLN A 395 12.83 -21.17 -5.34
N GLU A 396 11.62 -21.24 -5.91
CA GLU A 396 10.46 -20.43 -5.54
C GLU A 396 9.65 -21.04 -4.37
N ARG A 397 9.74 -22.37 -4.18
CA ARG A 397 8.95 -23.09 -3.17
C ARG A 397 9.12 -22.59 -1.75
N PRO A 398 10.34 -22.27 -1.25
CA PRO A 398 10.48 -21.78 0.12
C PRO A 398 9.80 -20.45 0.35
N VAL A 399 9.93 -19.50 -0.59
CA VAL A 399 9.28 -18.18 -0.52
C VAL A 399 7.77 -18.34 -0.57
N PHE A 400 7.25 -19.11 -1.52
CA PHE A 400 5.83 -19.43 -1.64
C PHE A 400 5.26 -20.04 -0.36
N THR A 401 5.98 -21.00 0.24
CA THR A 401 5.54 -21.66 1.46
C THR A 401 5.50 -20.71 2.65
N LEU A 402 6.57 -19.94 2.89
CA LEU A 402 6.60 -18.99 4.01
C LEU A 402 5.58 -17.85 3.85
N LEU A 403 5.36 -17.42 2.62
CA LEU A 403 4.41 -16.35 2.30
C LEU A 403 2.98 -16.71 2.69
N LEU A 404 2.57 -17.97 2.53
CA LEU A 404 1.21 -18.44 2.76
C LEU A 404 1.05 -19.21 4.08
N ALA A 405 2.14 -19.62 4.77
CA ALA A 405 2.05 -20.41 5.99
C ALA A 405 1.54 -19.60 7.20
N GLN A 406 1.69 -18.30 7.20
CA GLN A 406 1.21 -17.41 8.27
C GLN A 406 -0.31 -17.40 8.39
N GLY A 407 -0.84 -16.97 9.55
CA GLY A 407 -2.25 -16.66 9.72
C GLY A 407 -2.65 -15.37 9.00
N GLY A 408 -3.93 -15.18 8.76
CA GLY A 408 -4.48 -14.02 8.07
C GLY A 408 -5.31 -13.10 8.95
N GLU A 409 -5.54 -11.87 8.49
CA GLU A 409 -6.38 -10.87 9.16
C GLU A 409 -7.83 -11.33 9.34
N PHE A 410 -8.36 -12.11 8.42
CA PHE A 410 -9.71 -12.66 8.54
C PHE A 410 -9.86 -13.66 9.69
N ALA A 411 -8.77 -14.31 10.12
CA ALA A 411 -8.79 -15.21 11.27
C ALA A 411 -9.24 -14.49 12.55
N PHE A 412 -8.84 -13.22 12.76
CA PHE A 412 -9.27 -12.42 13.89
C PHE A 412 -10.80 -12.26 13.90
N VAL A 413 -11.38 -11.95 12.75
CA VAL A 413 -12.82 -11.77 12.59
C VAL A 413 -13.56 -13.10 12.83
N VAL A 414 -13.03 -14.20 12.28
CA VAL A 414 -13.60 -15.55 12.46
C VAL A 414 -13.60 -15.94 13.93
N PHE A 415 -12.51 -15.69 14.66
CA PHE A 415 -12.42 -16.09 16.08
C PHE A 415 -13.24 -15.18 16.99
N GLN A 416 -13.28 -13.87 16.75
CA GLN A 416 -14.15 -12.95 17.47
C GLN A 416 -15.64 -13.29 17.25
N ALA A 417 -16.04 -13.46 16.00
CA ALA A 417 -17.41 -13.86 15.68
C ALA A 417 -17.75 -15.24 16.25
N GLY A 418 -16.82 -16.21 16.18
CA GLY A 418 -16.97 -17.53 16.76
C GLY A 418 -17.18 -17.50 18.27
N ALA A 419 -16.49 -16.64 18.99
CA ALA A 419 -16.69 -16.41 20.42
C ALA A 419 -18.04 -15.72 20.70
N GLY A 420 -18.38 -14.69 19.91
CA GLY A 420 -19.65 -13.97 20.02
C GLY A 420 -20.88 -14.87 19.82
N PHE A 421 -20.81 -15.80 18.88
CA PHE A 421 -21.85 -16.82 18.65
C PHE A 421 -21.76 -18.00 19.58
N ARG A 422 -20.82 -18.06 20.54
CA ARG A 422 -20.53 -19.18 21.43
C ARG A 422 -20.19 -20.49 20.70
N ALA A 423 -19.71 -20.40 19.45
CA ALA A 423 -19.20 -21.55 18.71
C ALA A 423 -17.84 -22.04 19.25
N ILE A 424 -17.08 -21.15 19.86
CA ILE A 424 -15.83 -21.44 20.57
C ILE A 424 -15.77 -20.66 21.90
N PRO A 425 -15.08 -21.18 22.93
CA PRO A 425 -14.87 -20.49 24.19
C PRO A 425 -14.02 -19.20 23.97
N ALA A 426 -14.30 -18.14 24.74
CA ALA A 426 -13.58 -16.86 24.63
C ALA A 426 -12.06 -16.99 24.88
N GLU A 427 -11.68 -17.87 25.83
CA GLU A 427 -10.27 -18.15 26.12
C GLU A 427 -9.56 -18.79 24.91
N MET A 428 -10.23 -19.71 24.22
CA MET A 428 -9.71 -20.35 23.01
C MET A 428 -9.59 -19.33 21.87
N ALA A 429 -10.58 -18.46 21.71
CA ALA A 429 -10.52 -17.38 20.72
C ALA A 429 -9.33 -16.46 20.96
N SER A 430 -9.10 -16.05 22.22
CA SER A 430 -7.96 -15.20 22.61
C SER A 430 -6.62 -15.90 22.31
N LEU A 431 -6.51 -17.19 22.58
CA LEU A 431 -5.33 -18.01 22.31
C LEU A 431 -5.04 -18.11 20.80
N LEU A 432 -6.08 -18.36 20.00
CA LEU A 432 -5.99 -18.43 18.55
C LEU A 432 -5.63 -17.06 17.92
N ILE A 433 -6.23 -15.97 18.42
CA ILE A 433 -5.90 -14.59 18.03
C ILE A 433 -4.43 -14.29 18.30
N GLY A 434 -3.94 -14.64 19.50
CA GLY A 434 -2.53 -14.49 19.86
C GLY A 434 -1.60 -15.28 18.95
N ALA A 435 -1.94 -16.53 18.64
CA ALA A 435 -1.15 -17.37 17.73
C ALA A 435 -1.09 -16.79 16.31
N VAL A 436 -2.19 -16.28 15.78
CA VAL A 436 -2.22 -15.61 14.46
C VAL A 436 -1.37 -14.35 14.48
N ALA A 437 -1.54 -13.48 15.47
CA ALA A 437 -0.76 -12.24 15.58
C ALA A 437 0.75 -12.51 15.66
N LEU A 438 1.16 -13.50 16.48
CA LEU A 438 2.56 -13.93 16.55
C LEU A 438 3.06 -14.51 15.22
N SER A 439 2.24 -15.27 14.51
CA SER A 439 2.63 -15.81 13.19
C SER A 439 2.86 -14.70 12.17
N MET A 440 2.00 -13.68 12.17
CA MET A 440 2.14 -12.50 11.29
C MET A 440 3.40 -11.68 11.61
N LEU A 441 3.77 -11.60 12.89
CA LEU A 441 5.00 -10.93 13.33
C LEU A 441 6.27 -11.72 12.93
N ILE A 442 6.24 -13.04 13.05
CA ILE A 442 7.38 -13.93 12.81
C ILE A 442 7.63 -14.14 11.30
N SER A 443 6.59 -14.17 10.49
CA SER A 443 6.69 -14.54 9.07
C SER A 443 7.63 -13.66 8.25
N PRO A 444 7.63 -12.32 8.31
CA PRO A 444 8.61 -11.50 7.63
C PRO A 444 10.02 -11.67 8.15
N LEU A 445 10.18 -11.94 9.47
CA LEU A 445 11.49 -12.26 10.04
C LEU A 445 12.03 -13.56 9.46
N LEU A 446 11.19 -14.58 9.30
CA LEU A 446 11.55 -15.83 8.63
C LEU A 446 11.92 -15.62 7.17
N LEU A 447 11.23 -14.72 6.45
CA LEU A 447 11.57 -14.37 5.08
C LEU A 447 12.93 -13.66 4.99
N VAL A 448 13.24 -12.75 5.90
CA VAL A 448 14.57 -12.10 6.00
C VAL A 448 15.64 -13.13 6.34
N LEU A 449 15.35 -14.06 7.25
CA LEU A 449 16.26 -15.14 7.60
C LEU A 449 16.50 -16.09 6.42
N LEU A 450 15.44 -16.42 5.67
CA LEU A 450 15.51 -17.19 4.44
C LEU A 450 16.48 -16.55 3.44
N ASP A 451 16.35 -15.22 3.23
CA ASP A 451 17.23 -14.47 2.34
C ASP A 451 18.70 -14.52 2.79
N ARG A 452 18.94 -14.35 4.08
CA ARG A 452 20.30 -14.33 4.62
C ARG A 452 20.99 -15.69 4.62
N VAL A 453 20.24 -16.76 4.86
CA VAL A 453 20.79 -18.11 5.09
C VAL A 453 20.71 -18.98 3.84
N LEU A 454 19.53 -19.05 3.19
CA LEU A 454 19.33 -19.95 2.06
C LEU A 454 19.79 -19.36 0.73
N LEU A 455 19.53 -18.07 0.46
CA LEU A 455 19.97 -17.48 -0.80
C LEU A 455 21.48 -17.44 -0.92
N LYS A 456 22.22 -17.28 0.19
CA LYS A 456 23.69 -17.42 0.17
C LYS A 456 24.14 -18.86 -0.14
N ARG A 457 23.44 -19.88 0.37
CA ARG A 457 23.73 -21.29 0.08
C ARG A 457 23.30 -21.70 -1.34
N PHE A 458 22.20 -21.14 -1.84
CA PHE A 458 21.74 -21.42 -3.22
C PHE A 458 22.52 -20.64 -4.27
N ALA A 459 23.08 -19.47 -3.93
CA ALA A 459 24.02 -18.77 -4.80
C ALA A 459 25.33 -19.59 -5.04
N THR A 460 25.68 -20.44 -4.09
CA THR A 460 26.83 -21.38 -4.24
C THR A 460 26.45 -22.69 -4.92
N LEU A 461 25.16 -23.02 -5.02
CA LEU A 461 24.66 -24.25 -5.67
C LEU A 461 24.02 -24.02 -7.04
N LYS A 462 23.97 -22.78 -7.52
CA LYS A 462 23.60 -22.48 -8.89
C LYS A 462 24.73 -22.92 -9.83
N THR A 463 24.67 -24.18 -10.25
CA THR A 463 24.88 -24.46 -11.66
C THR A 463 23.71 -23.81 -12.38
N ALA A 464 23.84 -22.54 -12.74
CA ALA A 464 22.96 -21.91 -13.70
C ALA A 464 22.88 -22.83 -14.93
N PRO A 465 21.72 -22.98 -15.63
CA PRO A 465 21.79 -23.43 -17.01
C PRO A 465 22.86 -22.54 -17.63
N GLN A 466 23.83 -23.12 -18.33
CA GLN A 466 25.05 -22.48 -18.83
C GLN A 466 24.70 -21.15 -19.51
N ALA A 467 24.43 -20.11 -18.71
CA ALA A 467 24.54 -18.74 -19.16
C ALA A 467 26.00 -18.66 -19.58
N GLN A 468 26.27 -18.43 -20.85
CA GLN A 468 27.61 -18.29 -21.35
C GLN A 468 28.28 -17.20 -20.50
N GLU A 469 28.95 -17.59 -19.43
CA GLU A 469 29.95 -16.72 -18.81
C GLU A 469 30.97 -16.44 -19.91
N ILE A 470 31.43 -15.21 -19.97
CA ILE A 470 32.51 -14.85 -20.89
C ILE A 470 33.72 -15.67 -20.44
N SER A 471 33.94 -16.81 -21.04
CA SER A 471 35.10 -17.69 -20.78
C SER A 471 36.34 -17.23 -21.52
N GLU A 472 36.17 -16.43 -22.58
CA GLU A 472 37.28 -15.88 -23.38
C GLU A 472 37.09 -14.36 -23.54
N PRO A 473 38.20 -13.57 -23.51
CA PRO A 473 38.12 -12.14 -23.75
C PRO A 473 37.51 -11.83 -25.13
N GLN A 474 36.51 -10.95 -25.14
CA GLN A 474 35.85 -10.52 -26.37
C GLN A 474 36.63 -9.38 -27.03
N SER A 475 36.51 -9.25 -28.36
CA SER A 475 37.21 -8.22 -29.15
C SER A 475 36.28 -7.31 -29.94
N ALA A 476 34.99 -7.26 -29.57
CA ALA A 476 34.02 -6.43 -30.25
C ALA A 476 34.30 -4.93 -30.03
N PRO A 477 34.15 -4.05 -31.05
CA PRO A 477 34.39 -2.63 -30.94
C PRO A 477 33.34 -1.90 -30.08
N VAL A 478 32.18 -2.52 -29.84
CA VAL A 478 31.08 -1.97 -29.07
C VAL A 478 30.72 -2.90 -27.92
N ILE A 479 30.56 -2.34 -26.72
CA ILE A 479 30.04 -3.03 -25.55
C ILE A 479 28.69 -2.39 -25.19
N ILE A 480 27.66 -3.20 -24.94
CA ILE A 480 26.33 -2.75 -24.51
C ILE A 480 26.08 -3.30 -23.12
N ALA A 481 26.00 -2.44 -22.12
CA ALA A 481 25.64 -2.78 -20.75
C ALA A 481 24.14 -2.58 -20.53
N GLY A 482 23.39 -3.67 -20.44
CA GLY A 482 21.92 -3.75 -20.34
C GLY A 482 21.25 -4.13 -21.65
N PHE A 483 20.50 -5.26 -21.64
CA PHE A 483 19.73 -5.79 -22.77
C PHE A 483 18.21 -5.61 -22.58
N GLY A 484 17.83 -4.59 -21.81
CA GLY A 484 16.44 -4.17 -21.67
C GLY A 484 15.86 -3.56 -22.96
N ARG A 485 14.66 -2.98 -22.87
CA ARG A 485 13.95 -2.38 -24.03
C ARG A 485 14.78 -1.43 -24.87
N TYR A 486 15.61 -0.61 -24.22
CA TYR A 486 16.50 0.32 -24.90
C TYR A 486 17.70 -0.37 -25.53
N GLY A 487 18.43 -1.19 -24.77
CA GLY A 487 19.63 -1.90 -25.24
C GLY A 487 19.35 -2.87 -26.40
N GLN A 488 18.19 -3.52 -26.41
CA GLN A 488 17.75 -4.38 -27.53
C GLN A 488 17.66 -3.63 -28.85
N ILE A 489 17.14 -2.40 -28.86
CA ILE A 489 17.02 -1.59 -30.09
C ILE A 489 18.40 -1.23 -30.59
N VAL A 490 19.30 -0.79 -29.69
CA VAL A 490 20.69 -0.47 -30.05
C VAL A 490 21.41 -1.70 -30.60
N ALA A 491 21.28 -2.84 -29.91
CA ALA A 491 21.91 -4.11 -30.33
C ALA A 491 21.39 -4.58 -31.71
N ARG A 492 20.10 -4.46 -31.96
CA ARG A 492 19.49 -4.81 -33.27
C ARG A 492 20.03 -3.95 -34.39
N MET A 493 20.17 -2.64 -34.14
CA MET A 493 20.70 -1.72 -35.13
C MET A 493 22.18 -2.04 -35.47
N MET A 494 22.99 -2.34 -34.43
CA MET A 494 24.39 -2.74 -34.61
C MET A 494 24.46 -4.05 -35.42
N LEU A 495 23.66 -5.06 -35.09
CA LEU A 495 23.62 -6.32 -35.79
C LEU A 495 23.20 -6.13 -37.26
N ALA A 496 22.16 -5.33 -37.52
CA ALA A 496 21.68 -5.04 -38.87
C ALA A 496 22.76 -4.38 -39.75
N GLN A 497 23.69 -3.62 -39.15
CA GLN A 497 24.81 -2.99 -39.86
C GLN A 497 26.08 -3.86 -39.87
N GLY A 498 26.02 -5.10 -39.35
CA GLY A 498 27.18 -5.99 -39.28
C GLY A 498 28.26 -5.52 -38.29
N VAL A 499 27.94 -4.63 -37.36
CA VAL A 499 28.86 -4.17 -36.33
C VAL A 499 28.85 -5.15 -35.15
N PRO A 500 29.98 -5.81 -34.86
CA PRO A 500 30.07 -6.72 -33.71
C PRO A 500 29.87 -5.96 -32.39
N ALA A 501 29.02 -6.48 -31.52
CA ALA A 501 28.80 -5.92 -30.18
C ALA A 501 28.79 -7.02 -29.11
N THR A 502 29.48 -6.77 -28.00
CA THR A 502 29.40 -7.60 -26.80
C THR A 502 28.31 -7.03 -25.88
N VAL A 503 27.31 -7.84 -25.57
CA VAL A 503 26.19 -7.42 -24.73
C VAL A 503 26.26 -8.08 -23.38
N LEU A 504 26.14 -7.28 -22.30
CA LEU A 504 26.12 -7.74 -20.92
C LEU A 504 24.74 -7.48 -20.30
N ASP A 505 24.14 -8.48 -19.68
CA ASP A 505 22.95 -8.30 -18.83
C ASP A 505 23.04 -9.21 -17.59
N HIS A 506 22.41 -8.77 -16.51
CA HIS A 506 22.35 -9.54 -15.26
C HIS A 506 21.06 -10.35 -15.12
N SER A 507 20.09 -10.23 -16.04
CA SER A 507 18.83 -10.97 -16.06
C SER A 507 18.97 -12.24 -16.89
N VAL A 508 18.84 -13.39 -16.23
CA VAL A 508 18.83 -14.69 -16.90
C VAL A 508 17.68 -14.82 -17.91
N GLU A 509 16.53 -14.24 -17.59
CA GLU A 509 15.36 -14.23 -18.49
C GLU A 509 15.65 -13.48 -19.80
N MET A 510 16.35 -12.36 -19.71
CA MET A 510 16.74 -11.60 -20.91
C MET A 510 17.75 -12.36 -21.77
N LEU A 511 18.63 -13.15 -21.16
CA LEU A 511 19.56 -14.00 -21.88
C LEU A 511 18.85 -15.09 -22.69
N GLU A 512 17.87 -15.79 -22.11
CA GLU A 512 17.09 -16.82 -22.80
C GLU A 512 16.33 -16.24 -24.01
N VAL A 513 15.70 -15.08 -23.81
CA VAL A 513 15.04 -14.35 -24.90
C VAL A 513 16.05 -13.97 -25.99
N ALA A 514 17.19 -13.41 -25.60
CA ALA A 514 18.23 -12.98 -26.54
C ALA A 514 18.77 -14.14 -27.36
N HIS A 515 19.06 -15.28 -26.75
CA HIS A 515 19.52 -16.48 -27.44
C HIS A 515 18.49 -17.03 -28.45
N THR A 516 17.20 -16.96 -28.07
CA THR A 516 16.11 -17.38 -28.98
C THR A 516 16.11 -16.55 -30.26
N PHE A 517 16.53 -15.28 -30.18
CA PHE A 517 16.63 -14.39 -31.35
C PHE A 517 18.04 -14.34 -31.99
N GLY A 518 18.97 -15.21 -31.56
CA GLY A 518 20.31 -15.31 -32.14
C GLY A 518 21.31 -14.23 -31.68
N TYR A 519 21.03 -13.51 -30.60
CA TYR A 519 21.96 -12.53 -30.04
C TYR A 519 22.94 -13.19 -29.07
N ARG A 520 24.24 -12.80 -29.16
CA ARG A 520 25.27 -13.19 -28.20
C ARG A 520 25.20 -12.23 -27.00
N VAL A 521 24.48 -12.62 -25.95
CA VAL A 521 24.39 -11.88 -24.71
C VAL A 521 25.02 -12.72 -23.60
N PHE A 522 25.89 -12.08 -22.85
CA PHE A 522 26.63 -12.71 -21.76
C PHE A 522 26.02 -12.31 -20.40
N TYR A 523 25.97 -13.28 -19.51
CA TYR A 523 25.57 -13.00 -18.14
C TYR A 523 26.67 -12.24 -17.43
N GLY A 524 26.38 -11.04 -16.92
CA GLY A 524 27.36 -10.28 -16.16
C GLY A 524 26.86 -8.95 -15.61
N ASP A 525 27.32 -8.64 -14.42
CA ASP A 525 27.10 -7.34 -13.79
C ASP A 525 28.17 -6.35 -14.27
N ALA A 526 27.80 -5.46 -15.18
CA ALA A 526 28.68 -4.44 -15.75
C ALA A 526 29.27 -3.45 -14.71
N THR A 527 28.80 -3.48 -13.44
CA THR A 527 29.45 -2.75 -12.33
C THR A 527 30.74 -3.42 -11.83
N ARG A 528 31.15 -4.55 -12.41
CA ARG A 528 32.38 -5.25 -12.08
C ARG A 528 33.43 -5.02 -13.16
N VAL A 529 34.54 -4.38 -12.79
CA VAL A 529 35.64 -4.05 -13.72
C VAL A 529 36.18 -5.25 -14.48
N ASN A 530 36.31 -6.41 -13.79
CA ASN A 530 36.79 -7.64 -14.42
C ASN A 530 35.87 -8.14 -15.54
N LEU A 531 34.54 -7.98 -15.39
CA LEU A 531 33.58 -8.35 -16.43
C LEU A 531 33.61 -7.39 -17.61
N LEU A 532 33.77 -6.08 -17.38
CA LEU A 532 34.02 -5.14 -18.47
C LEU A 532 35.30 -5.47 -19.22
N ARG A 533 36.37 -5.88 -18.51
CA ARG A 533 37.62 -6.31 -19.15
C ARG A 533 37.42 -7.54 -20.01
N MET A 534 36.75 -8.56 -19.50
CA MET A 534 36.42 -9.76 -20.26
C MET A 534 35.48 -9.48 -21.45
N ALA A 535 34.59 -8.51 -21.33
CA ALA A 535 33.75 -8.02 -22.42
C ALA A 535 34.52 -7.28 -23.51
N GLY A 536 35.82 -7.07 -23.34
CA GLY A 536 36.71 -6.45 -24.31
C GLY A 536 36.92 -4.95 -24.10
N ALA A 537 36.65 -4.41 -22.90
CA ALA A 537 36.74 -2.97 -22.64
C ALA A 537 38.15 -2.37 -22.88
N GLU A 538 39.22 -3.18 -22.88
CA GLU A 538 40.58 -2.73 -23.22
C GLU A 538 40.78 -2.41 -24.71
N HIS A 539 39.97 -3.03 -25.58
CA HIS A 539 40.09 -2.89 -27.03
C HIS A 539 38.84 -2.29 -27.70
N ALA A 540 37.73 -2.25 -26.98
CA ALA A 540 36.50 -1.64 -27.46
C ALA A 540 36.67 -0.11 -27.65
N ARG A 541 35.89 0.43 -28.56
CA ARG A 541 35.87 1.90 -28.82
C ARG A 541 34.71 2.59 -28.10
N ILE A 542 33.57 1.87 -27.99
CA ILE A 542 32.31 2.43 -27.49
C ILE A 542 31.72 1.55 -26.39
N LEU A 543 31.32 2.21 -25.30
CA LEU A 543 30.49 1.60 -24.26
C LEU A 543 29.12 2.25 -24.24
N VAL A 544 28.10 1.49 -24.52
CA VAL A 544 26.69 1.92 -24.39
C VAL A 544 26.17 1.50 -23.03
N VAL A 545 25.77 2.47 -22.20
CA VAL A 545 25.19 2.21 -20.87
C VAL A 545 23.68 2.35 -20.96
N ALA A 546 22.98 1.19 -21.00
CA ALA A 546 21.55 1.06 -21.25
C ALA A 546 20.77 0.47 -20.04
N VAL A 547 21.40 0.43 -18.85
CA VAL A 547 20.78 -0.08 -17.63
C VAL A 547 19.69 0.83 -17.10
N ASP A 548 18.65 0.24 -16.45
CA ASP A 548 17.47 0.98 -15.98
C ASP A 548 17.73 1.81 -14.71
N ALA A 549 18.57 1.30 -13.79
CA ALA A 549 18.83 1.95 -12.52
C ALA A 549 19.85 3.08 -12.66
N PRO A 550 19.51 4.35 -12.32
CA PRO A 550 20.45 5.48 -12.43
C PRO A 550 21.74 5.28 -11.66
N GLU A 551 21.66 4.71 -10.44
CA GLU A 551 22.81 4.45 -9.58
C GLU A 551 23.81 3.45 -10.22
N GLN A 552 23.30 2.40 -10.85
CA GLN A 552 24.11 1.43 -11.58
C GLN A 552 24.75 2.08 -12.83
N SER A 553 23.98 2.87 -13.57
CA SER A 553 24.47 3.61 -14.74
C SER A 553 25.64 4.51 -14.38
N LEU A 554 25.50 5.35 -13.35
CA LEU A 554 26.56 6.23 -12.86
C LEU A 554 27.80 5.43 -12.41
N LYS A 555 27.61 4.32 -11.70
CA LYS A 555 28.69 3.46 -11.25
C LYS A 555 29.47 2.84 -12.42
N ILE A 556 28.76 2.35 -13.44
CA ILE A 556 29.39 1.79 -14.66
C ILE A 556 30.22 2.87 -15.35
N VAL A 557 29.67 4.07 -15.53
CA VAL A 557 30.38 5.21 -16.13
C VAL A 557 31.61 5.59 -15.36
N GLN A 558 31.52 5.71 -14.02
CA GLN A 558 32.68 6.01 -13.15
C GLN A 558 33.79 4.96 -13.27
N LEU A 559 33.43 3.68 -13.26
CA LEU A 559 34.39 2.60 -13.42
C LEU A 559 35.00 2.56 -14.80
N ALA A 560 34.21 2.80 -15.86
CA ALA A 560 34.71 2.83 -17.22
C ALA A 560 35.67 3.98 -17.42
N LYS A 561 35.37 5.17 -16.97
CA LYS A 561 36.28 6.34 -17.07
C LYS A 561 37.56 6.17 -16.25
N LYS A 562 37.49 5.52 -15.10
CA LYS A 562 38.65 5.27 -14.24
C LYS A 562 39.60 4.21 -14.80
N HIS A 563 39.08 3.12 -15.38
CA HIS A 563 39.89 1.96 -15.78
C HIS A 563 40.07 1.84 -17.27
N PHE A 564 39.20 2.46 -18.10
CA PHE A 564 39.22 2.40 -19.57
C PHE A 564 38.96 3.78 -20.16
N PRO A 565 39.83 4.76 -19.94
CA PRO A 565 39.63 6.19 -20.31
C PRO A 565 39.50 6.43 -21.80
N HIS A 566 39.91 5.48 -22.65
CA HIS A 566 39.80 5.55 -24.11
C HIS A 566 38.38 5.27 -24.64
N LEU A 567 37.51 4.67 -23.81
CA LEU A 567 36.15 4.35 -24.21
C LEU A 567 35.31 5.61 -24.41
N GLN A 568 34.68 5.72 -25.56
CA GLN A 568 33.61 6.68 -25.77
C GLN A 568 32.32 6.13 -25.14
N ILE A 569 31.74 6.89 -24.23
CA ILE A 569 30.56 6.43 -23.48
C ILE A 569 29.33 7.11 -24.07
N VAL A 570 28.36 6.26 -24.45
CA VAL A 570 26.98 6.65 -24.81
C VAL A 570 26.06 6.17 -23.71
N ALA A 571 25.37 7.07 -23.01
CA ALA A 571 24.55 6.69 -21.89
C ALA A 571 23.08 7.07 -22.06
N ARG A 572 22.20 6.17 -21.61
CA ARG A 572 20.78 6.43 -21.47
C ARG A 572 20.50 7.14 -20.15
N ALA A 573 19.84 8.27 -20.20
CA ALA A 573 19.32 8.96 -19.03
C ALA A 573 17.82 8.67 -18.84
N ARG A 574 17.43 8.30 -17.62
CA ARG A 574 16.04 8.06 -17.26
C ARG A 574 15.21 9.34 -17.19
N ASP A 575 15.81 10.38 -16.62
CA ASP A 575 15.21 11.69 -16.42
C ASP A 575 16.27 12.81 -16.53
N VAL A 576 15.86 14.05 -16.32
CA VAL A 576 16.74 15.22 -16.41
C VAL A 576 17.80 15.23 -15.30
N THR A 577 17.47 14.77 -14.10
CA THR A 577 18.41 14.70 -12.97
C THR A 577 19.52 13.69 -13.26
N HIS A 578 19.15 12.51 -13.78
CA HIS A 578 20.13 11.50 -14.22
C HIS A 578 20.98 12.01 -15.40
N TRP A 579 20.38 12.77 -16.33
CA TRP A 579 21.09 13.40 -17.43
C TRP A 579 22.17 14.39 -16.92
N HIS A 580 21.84 15.21 -15.90
CA HIS A 580 22.82 16.12 -15.26
C HIS A 580 23.96 15.32 -14.61
N ALA A 581 23.64 14.30 -13.82
CA ALA A 581 24.65 13.49 -13.14
C ALA A 581 25.60 12.74 -14.10
N LEU A 582 25.11 12.30 -15.26
CA LEU A 582 25.96 11.71 -16.30
C LEU A 582 26.88 12.76 -16.94
N ARG A 583 26.40 13.98 -17.15
CA ARG A 583 27.22 15.08 -17.66
C ARG A 583 28.27 15.53 -16.65
N ASP A 584 27.98 15.54 -15.36
CA ASP A 584 28.96 15.80 -14.29
C ASP A 584 30.11 14.80 -14.31
N LEU A 585 29.81 13.55 -14.70
CA LEU A 585 30.85 12.56 -14.96
C LEU A 585 31.55 12.74 -16.31
N GLY A 586 31.22 13.80 -17.09
CA GLY A 586 31.83 14.12 -18.36
C GLY A 586 31.40 13.18 -19.50
N VAL A 587 30.19 12.62 -19.48
CA VAL A 587 29.65 11.88 -20.62
C VAL A 587 29.08 12.86 -21.63
N GLU A 588 29.61 12.83 -22.85
CA GLU A 588 29.21 13.75 -23.92
C GLU A 588 27.89 13.31 -24.58
N HIS A 589 27.74 12.01 -24.83
CA HIS A 589 26.58 11.44 -25.52
C HIS A 589 25.60 10.87 -24.52
N VAL A 590 24.61 11.66 -24.13
CA VAL A 590 23.56 11.26 -23.18
C VAL A 590 22.18 11.45 -23.81
N GLU A 591 21.46 10.34 -24.02
CA GLU A 591 20.12 10.35 -24.59
C GLU A 591 19.04 10.10 -23.53
N ARG A 592 17.98 10.92 -23.52
CA ARG A 592 16.85 10.73 -22.60
C ARG A 592 15.88 9.69 -23.16
N GLU A 593 15.61 8.66 -22.37
CA GLU A 593 14.90 7.43 -22.78
C GLU A 593 13.61 7.67 -23.55
N VAL A 594 12.74 8.56 -23.05
CA VAL A 594 11.38 8.74 -23.59
C VAL A 594 11.20 10.02 -24.39
N PHE A 595 12.21 10.88 -24.48
CA PHE A 595 12.05 12.21 -25.05
C PHE A 595 11.67 12.16 -26.55
N GLU A 596 12.43 11.46 -27.35
CA GLU A 596 12.20 11.37 -28.81
C GLU A 596 10.89 10.62 -29.13
N SER A 597 10.58 9.55 -28.41
CA SER A 597 9.33 8.82 -28.59
C SER A 597 8.11 9.64 -28.20
N SER A 598 8.20 10.41 -27.11
CA SER A 598 7.14 11.33 -26.67
C SER A 598 6.93 12.47 -27.64
N LEU A 599 8.03 13.03 -28.19
CA LEU A 599 7.98 14.10 -29.17
C LEU A 599 7.31 13.63 -30.45
N ARG A 600 7.62 12.40 -30.91
CA ARG A 600 6.96 11.78 -32.07
C ARG A 600 5.47 11.56 -31.81
N THR A 601 5.10 11.11 -30.61
CA THR A 601 3.69 10.98 -30.21
C THR A 601 2.98 12.32 -30.22
N ALA A 602 3.59 13.37 -29.64
CA ALA A 602 3.03 14.72 -29.65
C ALA A 602 2.81 15.26 -31.09
N ARG A 603 3.76 15.02 -31.99
CA ARG A 603 3.61 15.32 -33.40
C ARG A 603 2.38 14.66 -34.00
N THR A 604 2.20 13.34 -33.82
CA THR A 604 1.02 12.61 -34.30
C THR A 604 -0.29 13.18 -33.73
N VAL A 605 -0.28 13.55 -32.46
CA VAL A 605 -1.45 14.20 -31.83
C VAL A 605 -1.77 15.54 -32.49
N LEU A 606 -0.76 16.33 -32.84
CA LEU A 606 -0.94 17.61 -33.54
C LEU A 606 -1.50 17.42 -34.95
N GLU A 607 -1.03 16.39 -35.69
CA GLU A 607 -1.54 16.01 -37.01
C GLU A 607 -3.01 15.59 -36.94
N LEU A 608 -3.36 14.74 -35.97
CA LEU A 608 -4.74 14.30 -35.74
C LEU A 608 -5.66 15.44 -35.29
N ASN A 609 -5.08 16.48 -34.69
CA ASN A 609 -5.82 17.69 -34.30
C ASN A 609 -5.90 18.74 -35.43
N GLY A 610 -5.56 18.38 -36.69
CA GLY A 610 -5.77 19.18 -37.86
C GLY A 610 -4.57 20.00 -38.34
N LEU A 611 -3.37 19.82 -37.78
CA LEU A 611 -2.17 20.46 -38.32
C LEU A 611 -1.66 19.63 -39.53
N SER A 612 -1.07 20.33 -40.51
CA SER A 612 -0.38 19.65 -41.59
C SER A 612 0.88 18.90 -41.08
N PRO A 613 1.28 17.76 -41.69
CA PRO A 613 2.48 17.05 -41.27
C PRO A 613 3.74 17.91 -41.23
N GLN A 614 3.89 18.86 -42.14
CA GLN A 614 5.03 19.79 -42.22
C GLN A 614 5.02 20.79 -41.04
N GLU A 615 3.87 21.30 -40.68
CA GLU A 615 3.74 22.22 -39.53
C GLU A 615 3.98 21.46 -38.22
N ALA A 616 3.47 20.25 -38.07
CA ALA A 616 3.69 19.42 -36.91
C ALA A 616 5.18 19.06 -36.74
N ASP A 617 5.90 18.75 -37.83
CA ASP A 617 7.34 18.54 -37.82
C ASP A 617 8.11 19.80 -37.38
N THR A 618 7.76 20.93 -37.96
CA THR A 618 8.42 22.22 -37.62
C THR A 618 8.26 22.55 -36.14
N LEU A 619 7.06 22.34 -35.60
CA LEU A 619 6.79 22.57 -34.16
C LEU A 619 7.56 21.59 -33.29
N ALA A 620 7.64 20.32 -33.67
CA ALA A 620 8.38 19.29 -32.92
C ALA A 620 9.87 19.61 -32.89
N GLU A 621 10.48 20.03 -34.01
CA GLU A 621 11.89 20.43 -34.09
C GLU A 621 12.17 21.65 -33.22
N ARG A 622 11.31 22.66 -33.25
CA ARG A 622 11.43 23.86 -32.41
C ARG A 622 11.34 23.54 -30.94
N PHE A 623 10.38 22.67 -30.58
CA PHE A 623 10.24 22.18 -29.20
C PHE A 623 11.51 21.43 -28.76
N ARG A 624 12.07 20.57 -29.63
CA ARG A 624 13.32 19.86 -29.38
C ARG A 624 14.45 20.83 -29.08
N ALA A 625 14.66 21.81 -29.95
CA ALA A 625 15.71 22.81 -29.81
C ALA A 625 15.55 23.63 -28.51
N HIS A 626 14.32 24.10 -28.23
CA HIS A 626 14.02 24.85 -27.01
C HIS A 626 14.26 24.00 -25.75
N ASN A 627 13.80 22.76 -25.75
CA ASN A 627 13.93 21.85 -24.59
C ASN A 627 15.40 21.50 -24.31
N MET A 628 16.22 21.31 -25.37
CA MET A 628 17.66 21.09 -25.22
C MET A 628 18.37 22.34 -24.67
N ALA A 629 18.03 23.51 -25.17
CA ALA A 629 18.57 24.77 -24.67
C ALA A 629 18.17 25.03 -23.20
N LEU A 630 16.94 24.73 -22.85
CA LEU A 630 16.45 24.83 -21.46
C LEU A 630 17.18 23.83 -20.55
N SER A 631 17.33 22.57 -20.97
CA SER A 631 18.05 21.56 -20.21
C SER A 631 19.51 21.95 -19.96
N ASN A 632 20.17 22.55 -20.94
CA ASN A 632 21.54 23.06 -20.78
C ASN A 632 21.62 24.25 -19.80
N ARG A 633 20.66 25.19 -19.86
CA ARG A 633 20.59 26.29 -18.86
C ARG A 633 20.27 25.78 -17.45
N MET A 634 19.42 24.79 -17.33
CA MET A 634 19.14 24.14 -16.03
C MET A 634 20.38 23.43 -15.48
N TYR A 635 21.20 22.85 -16.34
CA TYR A 635 22.46 22.22 -15.95
C TYR A 635 23.46 23.20 -15.32
N GLU A 636 23.54 24.45 -15.79
CA GLU A 636 24.38 25.47 -15.17
C GLU A 636 24.01 25.78 -13.71
N HIS A 637 22.76 25.51 -13.34
CA HIS A 637 22.20 25.74 -12.00
C HIS A 637 21.81 24.46 -11.27
N HIS A 638 22.29 23.27 -11.70
CA HIS A 638 21.78 21.98 -11.17
C HIS A 638 22.08 21.77 -9.68
N ASN A 639 23.07 22.45 -9.10
CA ASN A 639 23.40 22.44 -7.68
C ASN A 639 22.54 23.41 -6.84
N ASP A 640 21.80 24.31 -7.47
CA ASP A 640 20.88 25.25 -6.82
C ASP A 640 19.43 24.94 -7.24
N ARG A 641 18.70 24.31 -6.34
CA ARG A 641 17.33 23.88 -6.61
C ARG A 641 16.37 25.05 -6.88
N GLU A 642 16.54 26.19 -6.20
CA GLU A 642 15.67 27.34 -6.38
C GLU A 642 15.93 28.02 -7.72
N ALA A 643 17.19 28.23 -8.04
CA ALA A 643 17.61 28.77 -9.35
C ALA A 643 17.16 27.86 -10.51
N MET A 644 17.31 26.52 -10.36
CA MET A 644 16.87 25.55 -11.36
C MET A 644 15.35 25.64 -11.60
N ILE A 645 14.54 25.74 -10.53
CA ILE A 645 13.09 25.90 -10.64
C ILE A 645 12.71 27.22 -11.30
N ALA A 646 13.42 28.30 -10.97
CA ALA A 646 13.21 29.62 -11.60
C ALA A 646 13.47 29.59 -13.12
N VAL A 647 14.59 28.99 -13.53
CA VAL A 647 14.96 28.79 -14.95
C VAL A 647 13.92 27.93 -15.66
N ALA A 648 13.45 26.85 -15.04
CA ALA A 648 12.42 25.97 -15.61
C ALA A 648 11.10 26.72 -15.82
N LYS A 649 10.64 27.50 -14.83
CA LYS A 649 9.43 28.33 -14.94
C LYS A 649 9.54 29.40 -16.04
N GLN A 650 10.67 30.09 -16.08
CA GLN A 650 10.93 31.10 -17.11
C GLN A 650 10.96 30.48 -18.51
N GLY A 651 11.67 29.37 -18.69
CA GLY A 651 11.71 28.67 -19.97
C GLY A 651 10.34 28.19 -20.46
N ARG A 652 9.52 27.69 -19.54
CA ARG A 652 8.14 27.34 -19.87
C ARG A 652 7.30 28.54 -20.31
N ALA A 653 7.42 29.66 -19.60
CA ALA A 653 6.68 30.88 -19.94
C ALA A 653 7.10 31.40 -21.33
N GLN A 654 8.39 31.45 -21.62
CA GLN A 654 8.93 31.83 -22.92
C GLN A 654 8.42 30.96 -24.06
N LEU A 655 8.40 29.63 -23.86
CA LEU A 655 7.88 28.69 -24.86
C LEU A 655 6.40 28.94 -25.16
N VAL A 656 5.60 29.10 -24.13
CA VAL A 656 4.14 29.34 -24.25
C VAL A 656 3.89 30.66 -24.99
N GLU A 657 4.60 31.73 -24.64
CA GLU A 657 4.47 33.02 -25.26
C GLU A 657 4.88 32.98 -26.74
N GLN A 658 6.03 32.37 -27.04
CA GLN A 658 6.49 32.21 -28.42
C GLN A 658 5.49 31.41 -29.27
N MET A 659 5.00 30.27 -28.76
CA MET A 659 4.03 29.45 -29.48
C MET A 659 2.66 30.18 -29.65
N ALA A 660 2.26 30.99 -28.68
CA ALA A 660 1.04 31.80 -28.77
C ALA A 660 1.18 32.87 -29.87
N LYS A 661 2.32 33.57 -29.94
CA LYS A 661 2.60 34.57 -30.97
C LYS A 661 2.59 33.94 -32.36
N GLU A 662 3.27 32.81 -32.54
CA GLU A 662 3.34 32.10 -33.82
C GLU A 662 1.95 31.58 -34.26
N ARG A 663 1.09 31.18 -33.29
CA ARG A 663 -0.29 30.81 -33.57
C ARG A 663 -1.11 31.99 -34.08
N GLN A 664 -0.95 33.17 -33.46
CA GLN A 664 -1.62 34.39 -33.91
C GLN A 664 -1.16 34.83 -35.30
N GLU A 665 0.13 34.76 -35.57
CA GLU A 665 0.72 35.08 -36.89
C GLU A 665 0.20 34.12 -37.98
N ARG A 666 0.02 32.84 -37.68
CA ARG A 666 -0.57 31.87 -38.62
C ARG A 666 -2.06 32.10 -38.86
N ILE A 667 -2.81 32.45 -37.84
CA ILE A 667 -4.24 32.78 -38.00
C ILE A 667 -4.35 34.05 -38.86
N ALA A 668 -3.59 35.06 -38.58
CA ALA A 668 -3.57 36.30 -39.38
C ALA A 668 -3.15 36.08 -40.85
N ALA A 669 -2.14 35.21 -41.09
CA ALA A 669 -1.73 34.84 -42.43
C ALA A 669 -2.79 34.02 -43.19
N ALA A 670 -3.49 33.15 -42.49
CA ALA A 670 -4.63 32.41 -43.08
C ALA A 670 -5.85 33.29 -43.38
N GLU A 671 -6.09 34.29 -42.56
CA GLU A 671 -7.14 35.30 -42.80
C GLU A 671 -6.78 36.26 -43.93
N ALA A 672 -5.50 36.57 -44.12
CA ALA A 672 -5.01 37.51 -45.15
C ALA A 672 -4.80 36.84 -46.55
N GLY A 673 -4.67 35.55 -46.65
CA GLY A 673 -4.17 34.87 -47.85
C GLY A 673 -5.09 33.81 -48.50
N ALA A 674 -6.25 33.46 -47.95
CA ALA A 674 -7.07 32.40 -48.52
C ALA A 674 -8.57 32.56 -48.27
N GLY A 675 -9.33 32.27 -49.29
CA GLY A 675 -10.71 31.86 -49.11
C GLY A 675 -10.78 30.66 -48.17
N LEU A 676 -11.63 30.72 -47.15
CA LEU A 676 -11.83 29.80 -46.04
C LEU A 676 -11.70 28.31 -46.39
N PRO A 677 -10.93 27.54 -45.57
CA PRO A 677 -11.28 26.14 -45.34
C PRO A 677 -12.22 26.03 -44.12
N PRO A 678 -13.16 25.06 -44.13
CA PRO A 678 -14.19 24.95 -43.14
C PRO A 678 -13.66 24.35 -41.82
N ASP A 679 -14.27 24.85 -40.73
CA ASP A 679 -14.29 24.28 -39.37
C ASP A 679 -12.94 24.02 -38.65
N VAL A 680 -12.44 25.08 -38.01
CA VAL A 680 -11.52 24.93 -36.87
C VAL A 680 -12.34 24.90 -35.57
N PRO A 681 -12.24 23.84 -34.73
CA PRO A 681 -12.92 23.81 -33.44
C PRO A 681 -12.39 24.95 -32.55
N GLN A 682 -13.31 25.79 -32.06
CA GLN A 682 -12.97 26.83 -31.09
C GLN A 682 -12.46 26.18 -29.78
N ALA A 683 -11.30 26.61 -29.33
CA ALA A 683 -10.72 26.18 -28.07
C ALA A 683 -11.67 26.55 -26.89
N PRO A 684 -11.83 25.69 -25.88
CA PRO A 684 -12.63 26.01 -24.70
C PRO A 684 -12.00 27.19 -23.97
N LYS A 685 -12.84 28.20 -23.62
CA LYS A 685 -12.44 29.32 -22.76
C LYS A 685 -11.96 28.76 -21.44
N ALA A 686 -10.75 29.12 -21.07
CA ALA A 686 -10.15 28.74 -19.78
C ALA A 686 -11.00 29.30 -18.62
N PRO A 687 -11.12 28.52 -17.50
CA PRO A 687 -11.81 28.94 -16.29
C PRO A 687 -11.09 30.06 -15.55
#